data_2575b8271109d0c72482dc4b4e4bc601
#
_entry.id   2575b8271109d0c72482dc4b4e4bc601
#
_cell.length_a   1.000
_cell.length_b   1.000
_cell.length_c   1.000
_cell.angle_alpha   90.00
_cell.angle_beta   90.00
_cell.angle_gamma   90.00
#
_symmetry.space_group_name_H-M   'P 1'
#
loop_
_entity.id
_entity.type
_entity.pdbx_description
1 polymer ?
#
loop_
_entity_poly.entity_id
_entity_poly.type
_entity_poly.pdbx_seq_one_letter_code
_entity_poly.pdbx_strand_id
1 'polypeptide(L)'
;MLVTLPVFRGWQENLRLIILSASFSAFLTGQASSQQRGFSVKDDIAMARFNDPSAGTNTTEQFSDKYSPDGKHVAIVTTRGLLASDRAESSVTVFDLEEVKNFLRMPSQRTPRARVVATITAVPHDVPISFAPIIKDVHWSEDSRHIYFRGENVRGGFQLYEANANGTGFHSLTPASYNVDRFDLAADTIAYTAARMDTPPTARGTRINRDALDITGYWLNDILFAGQRISFEPETFSMFTLRVGKQHGIPRQVPGYSVRDLSLYLYLLPFRLSPDGTQLVSTEPVAGRIPASWERYDPAPLFEHRRWRSDDPDITKIENVLRPRRYTLINLTTGKATPLVNAPNAQILGYFADANRIAWSDDGKRVLVTNLFYPADPDRGVNASPPTKPCVVASIDLPSLHRGCFYFDGATTPLSSTHVVGVRFGNDRNEALVYVKSNTQQPSVIAFHLQSGLWKKIPSVSITWSDEPSGEAILEGAPGRSDVRVYVRQDLNEAPTLWASNLRTHRAHLIWNPNPELQDLDFGQASVYHWKDEAGRDWTGGLVKPVGYVPGRRYPLVIQMYNFREHQFLTDGTDPSAFAARQLASAGFVVLQIQKQSTVLSDVDAQTSLAGYESAIRRLSDDGLVDRERVGVVGFSWTCWYAVNAIIKVPHLFAAATIADGLDNSYMQYLLFSPGDSSLPEQFEAIRGGKPFGAGLDRWIRDAPGFHLDQVETPVRIEAINPTSVLQEWELYSSLYMQHKPVDMIYFPNGTHIHQEPLERLESQQGNVDWMRFWLQGYEDPDPAKRKQYERWHKLRNDEPLAHP
;
A
#
# COMPACT_ATOMS: atom_id res chain seq x y z
N MET A 1 89.57 45.73 -1.71
CA MET A 1 89.20 45.54 -3.09
C MET A 1 87.93 44.59 -3.07
N LEU A 2 86.83 45.27 -3.30
CA LEU A 2 85.56 44.63 -3.26
C LEU A 2 85.31 43.86 -4.54
N VAL A 3 84.94 42.59 -4.40
CA VAL A 3 84.34 41.79 -5.49
C VAL A 3 82.81 41.56 -5.15
N THR A 4 82.02 42.22 -5.88
CA THR A 4 80.59 42.11 -5.80
C THR A 4 80.14 40.79 -6.49
N LEU A 5 79.46 39.94 -5.73
CA LEU A 5 78.77 38.71 -6.22
C LEU A 5 77.36 39.03 -6.73
N PRO A 6 77.00 38.63 -7.91
CA PRO A 6 75.60 38.76 -8.41
C PRO A 6 74.80 37.46 -8.15
N VAL A 7 74.43 37.20 -6.90
CA VAL A 7 73.76 35.92 -6.57
C VAL A 7 72.31 36.13 -6.01
N PHE A 8 71.81 37.33 -5.91
CA PHE A 8 70.58 37.57 -5.21
C PHE A 8 69.31 37.77 -6.13
N ARG A 9 69.52 37.90 -7.46
CA ARG A 9 68.32 38.05 -8.36
C ARG A 9 67.65 36.73 -8.79
N GLY A 10 68.39 35.64 -8.85
CA GLY A 10 67.79 34.32 -9.31
C GLY A 10 66.91 33.60 -8.28
N TRP A 11 67.16 33.85 -6.99
CA TRP A 11 66.41 33.21 -5.93
C TRP A 11 65.06 33.85 -5.70
N GLN A 12 64.88 35.11 -5.93
CA GLN A 12 63.57 35.77 -5.78
C GLN A 12 62.61 35.40 -6.92
N GLU A 13 63.06 35.18 -8.12
CA GLU A 13 62.23 34.73 -9.22
C GLU A 13 61.81 33.24 -9.10
N ASN A 14 62.70 32.40 -8.61
CA ASN A 14 62.34 31.01 -8.33
C ASN A 14 61.39 30.87 -7.14
N LEU A 15 61.48 31.74 -6.14
CA LEU A 15 60.52 31.72 -5.01
C LEU A 15 59.13 32.25 -5.42
N ARG A 16 59.09 33.21 -6.38
CA ARG A 16 57.76 33.66 -6.91
C ARG A 16 57.15 32.63 -7.83
N LEU A 17 57.90 31.87 -8.60
CA LEU A 17 57.36 30.78 -9.42
C LEU A 17 56.84 29.60 -8.54
N ILE A 18 57.54 29.25 -7.47
CA ILE A 18 57.13 28.20 -6.53
C ILE A 18 55.87 28.63 -5.73
N ILE A 19 55.75 29.90 -5.34
CA ILE A 19 54.57 30.41 -4.65
C ILE A 19 53.38 30.51 -5.62
N LEU A 20 53.57 30.88 -6.88
CA LEU A 20 52.52 30.92 -7.91
C LEU A 20 52.08 29.47 -8.32
N SER A 21 53.02 28.53 -8.43
CA SER A 21 52.66 27.14 -8.72
C SER A 21 51.99 26.45 -7.50
N ALA A 22 52.39 26.73 -6.28
CA ALA A 22 51.70 26.24 -5.08
C ALA A 22 50.31 26.87 -4.88
N SER A 23 50.15 28.15 -5.20
CA SER A 23 48.86 28.83 -5.16
C SER A 23 47.92 28.37 -6.29
N PHE A 24 48.41 28.07 -7.46
CA PHE A 24 47.60 27.52 -8.58
C PHE A 24 47.24 26.04 -8.35
N SER A 25 48.11 25.24 -7.73
CA SER A 25 47.81 23.86 -7.34
C SER A 25 46.82 23.82 -6.16
N ALA A 26 46.87 24.75 -5.22
CA ALA A 26 45.90 24.85 -4.15
C ALA A 26 44.53 25.30 -4.60
N PHE A 27 44.41 26.09 -5.70
CA PHE A 27 43.12 26.48 -6.30
C PHE A 27 42.54 25.39 -7.22
N LEU A 28 43.35 24.47 -7.75
CA LEU A 28 42.87 23.34 -8.55
C LEU A 28 42.55 22.08 -7.71
N THR A 29 43.00 22.00 -6.48
CA THR A 29 42.60 20.91 -5.55
C THR A 29 41.38 21.24 -4.68
N GLY A 30 40.82 22.46 -4.83
CA GLY A 30 39.71 22.94 -4.01
C GLY A 30 38.31 22.67 -4.60
N GLN A 31 38.18 21.97 -5.75
CA GLN A 31 36.87 21.61 -6.33
C GLN A 31 36.90 20.28 -7.06
N ALA A 32 37.40 19.24 -6.44
CA ALA A 32 36.83 17.95 -6.67
C ALA A 32 35.61 17.84 -5.72
N SER A 33 34.49 18.46 -6.05
CA SER A 33 33.21 18.01 -5.53
C SER A 33 33.15 16.53 -5.93
N SER A 34 33.23 15.64 -4.98
CA SER A 34 32.93 14.24 -5.24
C SER A 34 31.58 14.24 -5.94
N GLN A 35 31.56 13.91 -7.23
CA GLN A 35 30.32 13.81 -7.99
C GLN A 35 29.47 12.78 -7.23
N GLN A 36 28.36 13.21 -6.63
CA GLN A 36 27.47 12.31 -5.92
C GLN A 36 27.04 11.20 -6.90
N ARG A 37 27.12 9.97 -6.49
CA ARG A 37 26.63 8.88 -7.33
C ARG A 37 25.10 8.88 -7.36
N GLY A 38 24.54 8.42 -8.47
CA GLY A 38 23.10 8.28 -8.61
C GLY A 38 22.51 7.23 -7.67
N PHE A 39 21.24 7.42 -7.32
CA PHE A 39 20.44 6.51 -6.52
C PHE A 39 20.15 5.22 -7.29
N SER A 40 20.43 4.07 -6.69
CA SER A 40 20.26 2.75 -7.29
C SER A 40 19.10 1.95 -6.68
N VAL A 41 18.72 0.85 -7.34
CA VAL A 41 17.74 -0.11 -6.79
C VAL A 41 18.21 -0.68 -5.46
N LYS A 42 19.50 -0.92 -5.28
CA LYS A 42 20.07 -1.42 -4.01
C LYS A 42 19.90 -0.40 -2.88
N ASP A 43 20.05 0.89 -3.18
CA ASP A 43 19.84 1.97 -2.20
C ASP A 43 18.36 2.05 -1.79
N ASP A 44 17.44 1.92 -2.75
CA ASP A 44 16.01 1.91 -2.49
C ASP A 44 15.58 0.73 -1.60
N ILE A 45 16.10 -0.45 -1.87
CA ILE A 45 15.84 -1.64 -1.06
C ILE A 45 16.40 -1.49 0.36
N ALA A 46 17.63 -0.95 0.49
CA ALA A 46 18.29 -0.78 1.77
C ALA A 46 17.74 0.40 2.60
N MET A 47 17.06 1.34 1.96
CA MET A 47 16.50 2.53 2.61
C MET A 47 15.47 2.12 3.68
N ALA A 48 15.66 2.58 4.92
CA ALA A 48 14.67 2.43 5.98
C ALA A 48 13.45 3.32 5.70
N ARG A 49 12.29 2.70 5.53
CA ARG A 49 11.00 3.36 5.30
C ARG A 49 10.21 3.43 6.59
N PHE A 50 9.60 4.57 6.86
CA PHE A 50 8.72 4.72 8.01
C PHE A 50 7.38 4.03 7.74
N ASN A 51 6.94 3.22 8.68
CA ASN A 51 5.61 2.65 8.72
C ASN A 51 4.73 3.53 9.61
N ASP A 52 4.48 4.73 9.15
CA ASP A 52 3.76 5.77 9.87
C ASP A 52 2.73 6.41 8.92
N PRO A 53 1.47 6.57 9.33
CA PRO A 53 0.44 7.19 8.48
C PRO A 53 0.85 8.57 7.95
N SER A 54 1.63 9.33 8.73
CA SER A 54 2.14 10.64 8.29
C SER A 54 3.17 10.54 7.16
N ALA A 55 3.73 9.35 6.91
CA ALA A 55 4.61 9.12 5.76
C ALA A 55 3.84 8.96 4.44
N GLY A 56 2.51 8.95 4.47
CA GLY A 56 1.66 8.73 3.30
C GLY A 56 1.80 7.31 2.71
N THR A 57 2.38 6.40 3.45
CA THR A 57 2.40 4.98 3.12
C THR A 57 1.00 4.42 3.36
N ASN A 58 0.53 3.53 2.47
CA ASN A 58 -0.69 2.75 2.73
C ASN A 58 -0.39 1.72 3.83
N THR A 59 -0.11 2.20 5.05
CA THR A 59 0.13 1.29 6.15
C THR A 59 -1.19 0.75 6.66
N THR A 60 -1.22 -0.53 6.89
CA THR A 60 -2.32 -1.19 7.59
C THR A 60 -2.38 -0.81 9.08
N GLU A 61 -1.54 0.12 9.52
CA GLU A 61 -1.36 0.53 10.91
C GLU A 61 -2.44 1.50 11.45
N GLN A 62 -3.67 1.36 11.00
CA GLN A 62 -4.77 2.17 11.52
C GLN A 62 -5.07 1.95 13.01
N PHE A 63 -4.48 0.92 13.61
CA PHE A 63 -4.71 0.54 15.00
C PHE A 63 -3.48 0.71 15.90
N SER A 64 -2.38 1.24 15.36
CA SER A 64 -1.17 1.45 16.15
C SER A 64 -1.31 2.65 17.09
N ASP A 65 -1.06 2.42 18.37
CA ASP A 65 -0.97 3.46 19.38
C ASP A 65 0.45 4.02 19.41
N LYS A 66 0.70 5.06 18.61
CA LYS A 66 2.02 5.67 18.48
C LYS A 66 2.55 6.23 19.81
N TYR A 67 1.68 6.88 20.57
CA TYR A 67 2.04 7.50 21.84
C TYR A 67 1.69 6.62 23.05
N SER A 68 2.56 6.60 24.03
CA SER A 68 2.26 5.93 25.29
C SER A 68 1.10 6.61 26.03
N PRO A 69 0.25 5.87 26.79
CA PRO A 69 -0.88 6.44 27.52
C PRO A 69 -0.50 7.54 28.51
N ASP A 70 0.71 7.48 29.11
CA ASP A 70 1.21 8.52 30.02
C ASP A 70 1.76 9.77 29.28
N GLY A 71 1.77 9.75 27.94
CA GLY A 71 2.24 10.85 27.10
C GLY A 71 3.73 11.13 27.17
N LYS A 72 4.55 10.17 27.66
CA LYS A 72 6.00 10.35 27.81
C LYS A 72 6.83 9.74 26.70
N HIS A 73 6.27 8.84 25.90
CA HIS A 73 7.00 8.13 24.85
C HIS A 73 6.24 8.13 23.54
N VAL A 74 6.99 8.00 22.45
CA VAL A 74 6.46 7.75 21.12
C VAL A 74 7.22 6.58 20.49
N ALA A 75 6.49 5.63 19.89
CA ALA A 75 7.02 4.48 19.17
C ALA A 75 6.93 4.70 17.67
N ILE A 76 8.00 4.44 16.94
CA ILE A 76 8.11 4.57 15.49
C ILE A 76 8.59 3.24 14.93
N VAL A 77 7.92 2.74 13.90
CA VAL A 77 8.33 1.53 13.18
C VAL A 77 9.01 1.93 11.88
N THR A 78 10.12 1.27 11.57
CA THR A 78 10.79 1.39 10.27
C THR A 78 11.07 0.02 9.69
N THR A 79 11.05 -0.11 8.35
CA THR A 79 11.37 -1.35 7.64
C THR A 79 12.34 -1.08 6.50
N ARG A 80 13.31 -1.99 6.30
CA ARG A 80 14.26 -1.98 5.18
C ARG A 80 14.52 -3.38 4.65
N GLY A 81 14.97 -3.49 3.41
CA GLY A 81 15.41 -4.76 2.83
C GLY A 81 16.89 -5.03 3.09
N LEU A 82 17.22 -6.29 3.34
CA LEU A 82 18.56 -6.81 3.53
C LEU A 82 18.93 -7.75 2.38
N LEU A 83 19.53 -7.23 1.30
CA LEU A 83 19.88 -8.01 0.11
C LEU A 83 20.77 -9.22 0.40
N ALA A 84 21.70 -9.11 1.36
CA ALA A 84 22.63 -10.19 1.68
C ALA A 84 21.96 -11.45 2.25
N SER A 85 20.78 -11.32 2.85
CA SER A 85 20.03 -12.42 3.47
C SER A 85 18.67 -12.64 2.83
N ASP A 86 18.30 -11.82 1.85
CA ASP A 86 16.98 -11.79 1.21
C ASP A 86 15.84 -11.67 2.23
N ARG A 87 15.97 -10.75 3.16
CA ARG A 87 15.01 -10.55 4.26
C ARG A 87 14.69 -9.08 4.43
N ALA A 88 13.51 -8.81 4.94
CA ALA A 88 13.19 -7.50 5.50
C ALA A 88 13.58 -7.44 6.98
N GLU A 89 13.94 -6.27 7.45
CA GLU A 89 14.19 -5.95 8.84
C GLU A 89 13.27 -4.82 9.26
N SER A 90 12.45 -5.05 10.27
CA SER A 90 11.64 -4.01 10.91
C SER A 90 12.07 -3.80 12.34
N SER A 91 12.10 -2.53 12.75
CA SER A 91 12.47 -2.14 14.11
C SER A 91 11.43 -1.21 14.72
N VAL A 92 11.13 -1.44 16.00
CA VAL A 92 10.38 -0.50 16.84
C VAL A 92 11.37 0.38 17.59
N THR A 93 11.30 1.68 17.34
CA THR A 93 12.17 2.69 17.96
C THR A 93 11.35 3.61 18.85
N VAL A 94 11.77 3.79 20.09
CA VAL A 94 11.10 4.62 21.09
C VAL A 94 11.91 5.88 21.34
N PHE A 95 11.20 7.03 21.39
CA PHE A 95 11.74 8.33 21.80
C PHE A 95 11.07 8.78 23.10
N ASP A 96 11.87 9.41 23.99
CA ASP A 96 11.39 10.06 25.18
C ASP A 96 10.90 11.49 24.82
N LEU A 97 9.63 11.78 25.06
CA LEU A 97 9.03 13.07 24.71
C LEU A 97 9.53 14.23 25.57
N GLU A 98 10.06 13.99 26.77
CA GLU A 98 10.72 15.04 27.54
C GLU A 98 12.09 15.42 26.93
N GLU A 99 12.85 14.43 26.44
CA GLU A 99 14.08 14.73 25.67
C GLU A 99 13.72 15.53 24.41
N VAL A 100 12.66 15.14 23.70
CA VAL A 100 12.18 15.85 22.51
C VAL A 100 11.73 17.28 22.85
N LYS A 101 10.97 17.49 23.92
CA LYS A 101 10.56 18.84 24.37
C LYS A 101 11.75 19.72 24.70
N ASN A 102 12.75 19.18 25.40
CA ASN A 102 13.95 19.90 25.74
C ASN A 102 14.76 20.28 24.50
N PHE A 103 14.90 19.36 23.55
CA PHE A 103 15.53 19.63 22.27
C PHE A 103 14.80 20.73 21.46
N LEU A 104 13.46 20.69 21.40
CA LEU A 104 12.68 21.74 20.73
C LEU A 104 12.85 23.13 21.36
N ARG A 105 13.15 23.20 22.65
CA ARG A 105 13.47 24.48 23.34
C ARG A 105 14.89 24.97 23.01
N MET A 106 15.85 24.07 22.94
CA MET A 106 17.26 24.33 22.73
C MET A 106 17.88 23.37 21.71
N PRO A 107 17.70 23.59 20.40
CA PRO A 107 18.17 22.67 19.35
C PRO A 107 19.70 22.51 19.27
N SER A 108 20.48 23.38 19.94
CA SER A 108 21.92 23.23 20.02
C SER A 108 22.39 22.12 20.97
N GLN A 109 21.47 21.54 21.73
CA GLN A 109 21.74 20.36 22.56
C GLN A 109 21.76 19.08 21.72
N ARG A 110 22.15 17.98 22.38
CA ARG A 110 22.16 16.66 21.78
C ARG A 110 20.77 16.28 21.26
N THR A 111 20.67 15.73 20.04
CA THR A 111 19.45 15.18 19.48
C THR A 111 18.84 14.11 20.38
N PRO A 112 17.50 13.99 20.44
CA PRO A 112 16.85 12.94 21.23
C PRO A 112 17.34 11.56 20.87
N ARG A 113 17.46 10.71 21.87
CA ARG A 113 17.99 9.36 21.66
C ARG A 113 16.94 8.45 21.02
N ALA A 114 17.23 7.93 19.81
CA ALA A 114 16.52 6.83 19.22
C ALA A 114 16.87 5.52 19.96
N ARG A 115 15.91 4.91 20.64
CA ARG A 115 16.10 3.65 21.37
C ARG A 115 15.37 2.54 20.63
N VAL A 116 16.09 1.64 19.96
CA VAL A 116 15.52 0.43 19.38
C VAL A 116 15.12 -0.52 20.51
N VAL A 117 13.85 -0.90 20.59
CA VAL A 117 13.29 -1.77 21.62
C VAL A 117 13.00 -3.18 21.12
N ALA A 118 12.76 -3.32 19.81
CA ALA A 118 12.59 -4.61 19.15
C ALA A 118 13.08 -4.52 17.71
N THR A 119 13.59 -5.65 17.20
CA THR A 119 13.94 -5.83 15.78
C THR A 119 13.55 -7.23 15.37
N ILE A 120 12.86 -7.35 14.26
CA ILE A 120 12.51 -8.61 13.61
C ILE A 120 13.10 -8.61 12.21
N THR A 121 13.67 -9.75 11.83
CA THR A 121 14.16 -10.02 10.49
C THR A 121 13.47 -11.27 9.96
N ALA A 122 12.72 -11.14 8.88
CA ALA A 122 11.95 -12.22 8.29
C ALA A 122 11.90 -12.11 6.75
N VAL A 123 11.52 -13.19 6.09
CA VAL A 123 11.06 -13.14 4.68
C VAL A 123 9.64 -12.60 4.72
N PRO A 124 9.32 -11.51 4.04
CA PRO A 124 7.96 -10.96 4.05
C PRO A 124 6.99 -11.91 3.34
N HIS A 125 5.98 -12.38 4.06
CA HIS A 125 4.92 -13.24 3.50
C HIS A 125 3.57 -12.56 3.50
N ASP A 126 3.56 -11.29 3.84
CA ASP A 126 2.31 -10.59 3.89
C ASP A 126 1.82 -10.32 2.47
N VAL A 127 0.64 -10.20 2.42
CA VAL A 127 -0.31 -10.20 1.37
C VAL A 127 -0.01 -9.34 0.14
N PRO A 128 -0.46 -9.75 -1.02
CA PRO A 128 0.07 -9.39 -2.32
C PRO A 128 -0.13 -7.94 -2.75
N ILE A 129 -0.81 -7.10 -2.00
CA ILE A 129 -1.23 -5.77 -2.47
C ILE A 129 -0.69 -4.62 -1.62
N SER A 130 0.03 -4.88 -0.52
CA SER A 130 0.55 -3.79 0.31
C SER A 130 2.04 -3.93 0.59
N PHE A 131 2.70 -2.79 0.67
CA PHE A 131 4.04 -2.70 1.23
C PHE A 131 3.94 -2.85 2.75
N ALA A 132 3.66 -4.07 3.19
CA ALA A 132 3.38 -4.32 4.57
C ALA A 132 4.66 -4.52 5.38
N PRO A 133 4.83 -3.80 6.48
CA PRO A 133 5.91 -4.03 7.40
C PRO A 133 5.77 -5.40 8.06
N ILE A 134 6.90 -6.03 8.37
CA ILE A 134 6.93 -7.28 9.14
C ILE A 134 6.68 -7.07 10.64
N ILE A 135 6.59 -5.82 11.10
CA ILE A 135 6.04 -5.42 12.41
C ILE A 135 4.83 -4.52 12.19
N LYS A 136 3.69 -4.86 12.80
CA LYS A 136 2.40 -4.18 12.65
C LYS A 136 1.67 -4.02 13.97
N ASP A 137 0.67 -3.13 13.97
CA ASP A 137 -0.31 -2.97 15.07
C ASP A 137 0.38 -2.82 16.43
N VAL A 138 1.12 -1.74 16.59
CA VAL A 138 1.82 -1.44 17.84
C VAL A 138 0.85 -0.87 18.86
N HIS A 139 0.76 -1.48 20.04
CA HIS A 139 -0.06 -1.06 21.17
C HIS A 139 0.79 -0.91 22.44
N TRP A 140 0.53 0.13 23.20
CA TRP A 140 1.11 0.32 24.50
C TRP A 140 0.26 -0.32 25.60
N SER A 141 0.94 -0.87 26.62
CA SER A 141 0.25 -1.19 27.87
C SER A 141 -0.28 0.07 28.55
N GLU A 142 -1.33 -0.08 29.35
CA GLU A 142 -1.93 1.03 30.09
C GLU A 142 -0.94 1.72 31.04
N ASP A 143 0.00 0.96 31.62
CA ASP A 143 1.07 1.49 32.47
C ASP A 143 2.26 2.09 31.67
N SER A 144 2.18 2.10 30.33
CA SER A 144 3.20 2.66 29.41
C SER A 144 4.58 2.02 29.50
N ARG A 145 4.69 0.81 30.03
CA ARG A 145 5.97 0.11 30.21
C ARG A 145 6.23 -0.94 29.16
N HIS A 146 5.18 -1.49 28.56
CA HIS A 146 5.26 -2.57 27.60
C HIS A 146 4.68 -2.14 26.26
N ILE A 147 5.22 -2.70 25.20
CA ILE A 147 4.76 -2.49 23.83
C ILE A 147 4.42 -3.87 23.28
N TYR A 148 3.21 -4.01 22.74
CA TYR A 148 2.71 -5.22 22.10
C TYR A 148 2.52 -4.96 20.60
N PHE A 149 2.86 -5.94 19.76
CA PHE A 149 2.74 -5.81 18.32
C PHE A 149 2.68 -7.17 17.65
N ARG A 150 2.17 -7.19 16.42
CA ARG A 150 2.33 -8.36 15.55
C ARG A 150 3.67 -8.27 14.84
N GLY A 151 4.38 -9.39 14.81
CA GLY A 151 5.62 -9.50 14.07
C GLY A 151 5.67 -10.79 13.28
N GLU A 152 6.24 -10.75 12.09
CA GLU A 152 6.36 -11.92 11.24
C GLU A 152 7.44 -12.88 11.80
N ASN A 153 7.14 -14.16 11.77
CA ASN A 153 8.04 -15.19 12.25
C ASN A 153 8.74 -15.91 11.07
N VAL A 154 9.71 -16.75 11.40
CA VAL A 154 10.52 -17.50 10.41
C VAL A 154 9.72 -18.51 9.57
N ARG A 155 8.44 -18.76 9.87
CA ARG A 155 7.54 -19.66 9.14
C ARG A 155 6.59 -18.93 8.19
N GLY A 156 6.69 -17.60 8.11
CA GLY A 156 5.83 -16.78 7.26
C GLY A 156 4.45 -16.49 7.84
N GLY A 157 4.31 -16.51 9.16
CA GLY A 157 3.09 -16.11 9.85
C GLY A 157 3.38 -15.08 10.93
N PHE A 158 2.36 -14.36 11.37
CA PHE A 158 2.47 -13.37 12.41
C PHE A 158 2.29 -13.97 13.80
N GLN A 159 3.12 -13.55 14.74
CA GLN A 159 2.98 -13.80 16.16
C GLN A 159 2.77 -12.50 16.93
N LEU A 160 2.22 -12.58 18.12
CA LEU A 160 2.25 -11.49 19.08
C LEU A 160 3.58 -11.46 19.80
N TYR A 161 4.15 -10.28 19.92
CA TYR A 161 5.37 -10.00 20.65
C TYR A 161 5.15 -8.95 21.72
N GLU A 162 5.99 -9.00 22.72
CA GLU A 162 6.11 -8.00 23.77
C GLU A 162 7.55 -7.50 23.83
N ALA A 163 7.70 -6.20 24.08
CA ALA A 163 8.99 -5.57 24.43
C ALA A 163 8.76 -4.53 25.51
N ASN A 164 9.73 -4.36 26.40
CA ASN A 164 9.72 -3.24 27.35
C ASN A 164 10.11 -1.94 26.65
N ALA A 165 9.50 -0.83 27.02
CA ALA A 165 9.83 0.50 26.50
C ALA A 165 11.31 0.91 26.72
N ASN A 166 12.00 0.26 27.66
CA ASN A 166 13.42 0.48 27.91
C ASN A 166 14.36 -0.34 27.01
N GLY A 167 13.82 -1.20 26.13
CA GLY A 167 14.58 -2.04 25.19
C GLY A 167 14.99 -3.41 25.75
N THR A 168 14.39 -3.86 26.83
CA THR A 168 14.61 -5.21 27.39
C THR A 168 13.37 -6.09 27.20
N GLY A 169 13.46 -7.38 27.48
CA GLY A 169 12.31 -8.27 27.57
C GLY A 169 11.61 -8.59 26.25
N PHE A 170 12.26 -8.38 25.10
CA PHE A 170 11.66 -8.72 23.80
C PHE A 170 11.50 -10.24 23.64
N HIS A 171 10.26 -10.69 23.44
CA HIS A 171 9.93 -12.10 23.24
C HIS A 171 8.54 -12.28 22.59
N SER A 172 8.28 -13.48 22.05
CA SER A 172 6.97 -13.84 21.49
C SER A 172 6.00 -14.33 22.56
N LEU A 173 4.71 -13.94 22.43
CA LEU A 173 3.62 -14.33 23.32
C LEU A 173 2.79 -15.51 22.79
N THR A 174 2.87 -15.80 21.52
CA THR A 174 2.06 -16.83 20.84
C THR A 174 2.94 -17.85 20.15
N PRO A 175 2.48 -19.12 20.03
CA PRO A 175 3.22 -20.15 19.32
C PRO A 175 3.38 -19.85 17.82
N ALA A 176 4.55 -20.19 17.25
CA ALA A 176 4.86 -20.01 15.82
C ALA A 176 4.05 -20.93 14.88
N SER A 177 3.22 -21.83 15.41
CA SER A 177 2.28 -22.66 14.64
C SER A 177 0.96 -21.97 14.33
N TYR A 178 0.78 -20.73 14.79
CA TYR A 178 -0.39 -19.90 14.51
C TYR A 178 0.02 -18.64 13.76
N ASN A 179 -0.81 -18.26 12.81
CA ASN A 179 -0.77 -16.96 12.15
C ASN A 179 -1.80 -16.04 12.81
N VAL A 180 -1.33 -15.01 13.53
CA VAL A 180 -2.19 -14.03 14.20
C VAL A 180 -2.65 -12.98 13.19
N ASP A 181 -3.96 -12.89 12.98
CA ASP A 181 -4.57 -12.00 12.01
C ASP A 181 -4.87 -10.59 12.59
N ARG A 182 -5.49 -10.54 13.76
CA ARG A 182 -5.88 -9.29 14.44
C ARG A 182 -5.70 -9.43 15.94
N PHE A 183 -5.43 -8.32 16.62
CA PHE A 183 -5.48 -8.26 18.07
C PHE A 183 -5.85 -6.87 18.57
N ASP A 184 -6.28 -6.79 19.81
CA ASP A 184 -6.44 -5.55 20.55
C ASP A 184 -6.13 -5.80 22.03
N LEU A 185 -5.76 -4.73 22.73
CA LEU A 185 -5.38 -4.72 24.12
C LEU A 185 -6.26 -3.75 24.91
N ALA A 186 -6.87 -4.24 25.99
CA ALA A 186 -7.54 -3.39 26.98
C ALA A 186 -7.35 -3.96 28.38
N ALA A 187 -7.15 -3.10 29.34
CA ALA A 187 -6.71 -3.47 30.70
C ALA A 187 -5.51 -4.45 30.59
N ASP A 188 -5.60 -5.60 31.23
CA ASP A 188 -4.57 -6.65 31.20
C ASP A 188 -4.91 -7.80 30.23
N THR A 189 -5.78 -7.55 29.26
CA THR A 189 -6.26 -8.59 28.35
C THR A 189 -5.93 -8.25 26.92
N ILE A 190 -5.26 -9.17 26.24
CA ILE A 190 -5.17 -9.21 24.79
C ILE A 190 -6.25 -10.17 24.29
N ALA A 191 -7.07 -9.75 23.32
CA ALA A 191 -7.85 -10.64 22.47
C ALA A 191 -7.23 -10.67 21.08
N TYR A 192 -7.18 -11.85 20.46
CA TYR A 192 -6.64 -11.99 19.13
C TYR A 192 -7.30 -13.12 18.35
N THR A 193 -7.33 -13.00 17.01
CA THR A 193 -7.72 -14.10 16.12
C THR A 193 -6.49 -14.70 15.49
N ALA A 194 -6.49 -16.02 15.32
CA ALA A 194 -5.38 -16.72 14.70
C ALA A 194 -5.85 -17.96 13.94
N ALA A 195 -5.19 -18.25 12.83
CA ALA A 195 -5.32 -19.50 12.06
C ALA A 195 -4.14 -20.42 12.33
N ARG A 196 -4.34 -21.74 12.20
CA ARG A 196 -3.24 -22.71 12.29
C ARG A 196 -2.47 -22.77 10.99
N MET A 197 -1.15 -22.72 11.07
CA MET A 197 -0.26 -22.81 9.91
C MET A 197 0.05 -24.25 9.47
N ASP A 198 -0.21 -25.22 10.32
CA ASP A 198 0.15 -26.63 10.08
C ASP A 198 -0.88 -27.40 9.23
N THR A 199 -1.89 -26.72 8.70
CA THR A 199 -2.87 -27.34 7.81
C THR A 199 -2.28 -27.38 6.42
N PRO A 200 -1.88 -28.55 5.91
CA PRO A 200 -1.38 -28.64 4.54
C PRO A 200 -2.49 -28.24 3.58
N PRO A 201 -2.17 -27.55 2.49
CA PRO A 201 -3.13 -27.30 1.43
C PRO A 201 -3.70 -28.63 0.97
N THR A 202 -5.00 -28.78 1.01
CA THR A 202 -5.66 -29.99 0.50
C THR A 202 -5.54 -29.99 -1.02
N ALA A 203 -4.99 -31.07 -1.58
CA ALA A 203 -5.04 -31.28 -3.02
C ALA A 203 -6.50 -31.14 -3.49
N ARG A 204 -6.77 -30.14 -4.34
CA ARG A 204 -8.11 -29.86 -4.83
C ARG A 204 -8.44 -30.81 -5.98
N GLY A 205 -9.56 -31.46 -5.87
CA GLY A 205 -10.05 -32.48 -6.80
C GLY A 205 -10.60 -33.68 -6.02
N THR A 206 -11.67 -34.26 -6.51
CA THR A 206 -12.22 -35.47 -5.93
C THR A 206 -11.58 -36.68 -6.60
N ARG A 207 -10.85 -37.47 -5.84
CA ARG A 207 -10.24 -38.71 -6.36
C ARG A 207 -11.33 -39.70 -6.74
N ILE A 208 -11.42 -40.05 -8.02
CA ILE A 208 -12.36 -41.05 -8.54
C ILE A 208 -11.76 -42.44 -8.32
N ASN A 209 -10.47 -42.62 -8.67
CA ASN A 209 -9.70 -43.83 -8.48
C ASN A 209 -8.20 -43.50 -8.38
N ARG A 210 -7.33 -44.52 -8.44
CA ARG A 210 -5.88 -44.34 -8.33
C ARG A 210 -5.33 -43.33 -9.36
N ASP A 211 -5.88 -43.34 -10.57
CA ASP A 211 -5.26 -42.72 -11.75
C ASP A 211 -6.07 -41.52 -12.30
N ALA A 212 -7.21 -41.21 -11.66
CA ALA A 212 -8.11 -40.15 -12.13
C ALA A 212 -8.64 -39.26 -11.00
N LEU A 213 -8.74 -37.97 -11.31
CA LEU A 213 -9.34 -36.95 -10.45
C LEU A 213 -10.53 -36.32 -11.19
N ASP A 214 -11.63 -36.08 -10.49
CA ASP A 214 -12.65 -35.14 -10.93
C ASP A 214 -12.24 -33.73 -10.53
N ILE A 215 -12.05 -32.88 -11.53
CA ILE A 215 -11.65 -31.47 -11.40
C ILE A 215 -12.77 -30.52 -11.82
N THR A 216 -13.98 -31.03 -11.99
CA THR A 216 -15.15 -30.24 -12.38
C THR A 216 -15.42 -29.18 -11.33
N GLY A 217 -15.43 -27.91 -11.73
CA GLY A 217 -15.66 -26.76 -10.83
C GLY A 217 -14.42 -26.28 -10.06
N TYR A 218 -13.25 -26.88 -10.29
CA TYR A 218 -12.01 -26.42 -9.71
C TYR A 218 -11.30 -25.42 -10.63
N TRP A 219 -10.59 -24.50 -10.06
CA TRP A 219 -9.73 -23.57 -10.80
C TRP A 219 -8.52 -24.29 -11.38
N LEU A 220 -8.07 -23.80 -12.53
CA LEU A 220 -6.85 -24.33 -13.15
C LEU A 220 -5.61 -24.13 -12.25
N ASN A 221 -5.52 -23.00 -11.58
CA ASN A 221 -4.46 -22.71 -10.60
C ASN A 221 -4.41 -23.74 -9.47
N ASP A 222 -5.56 -24.12 -8.93
CA ASP A 222 -5.65 -25.11 -7.84
C ASP A 222 -5.20 -26.50 -8.26
N ILE A 223 -5.32 -26.79 -9.55
CA ILE A 223 -4.93 -28.09 -10.12
C ILE A 223 -3.43 -28.12 -10.42
N LEU A 224 -2.91 -27.08 -11.09
CA LEU A 224 -1.53 -27.03 -11.55
C LEU A 224 -0.56 -26.72 -10.40
N PHE A 225 -0.98 -25.91 -9.44
CA PHE A 225 -0.15 -25.44 -8.33
C PHE A 225 -0.68 -25.92 -6.98
N ALA A 226 -1.18 -27.15 -6.95
CA ALA A 226 -1.68 -27.79 -5.74
C ALA A 226 -0.62 -27.74 -4.62
N GLY A 227 -0.96 -27.13 -3.50
CA GLY A 227 -0.05 -26.98 -2.36
C GLY A 227 0.70 -25.65 -2.29
N GLN A 228 0.58 -24.78 -3.29
CA GLN A 228 1.00 -23.38 -3.15
C GLN A 228 -0.13 -22.58 -2.54
N ARG A 229 0.18 -21.72 -1.56
CA ARG A 229 -0.81 -20.78 -1.04
C ARG A 229 -1.01 -19.67 -2.08
N ILE A 230 -2.17 -19.69 -2.71
CA ILE A 230 -2.64 -18.55 -3.44
C ILE A 230 -3.14 -17.54 -2.39
N SER A 231 -2.69 -16.31 -2.47
CA SER A 231 -2.81 -15.27 -1.46
C SER A 231 -4.22 -14.90 -0.97
N PHE A 232 -5.24 -15.51 -1.53
CA PHE A 232 -6.65 -15.23 -1.23
C PHE A 232 -7.42 -16.46 -0.72
N GLU A 233 -6.73 -17.45 -0.18
CA GLU A 233 -7.42 -18.60 0.38
C GLU A 233 -8.00 -18.29 1.75
N PRO A 234 -9.30 -18.57 1.98
CA PRO A 234 -9.90 -18.40 3.28
C PRO A 234 -9.32 -19.37 4.30
N GLU A 235 -8.92 -18.83 5.44
CA GLU A 235 -8.43 -19.58 6.59
C GLU A 235 -9.51 -19.71 7.66
N THR A 236 -9.38 -20.69 8.54
CA THR A 236 -10.27 -20.81 9.70
C THR A 236 -9.61 -20.20 10.92
N PHE A 237 -10.15 -19.06 11.36
CA PHE A 237 -9.67 -18.33 12.51
C PHE A 237 -10.40 -18.76 13.79
N SER A 238 -9.63 -19.02 14.83
CA SER A 238 -10.08 -19.13 16.20
C SER A 238 -9.74 -17.84 16.95
N MET A 239 -10.54 -17.49 17.95
CA MET A 239 -10.27 -16.36 18.82
C MET A 239 -9.69 -16.83 20.14
N PHE A 240 -8.73 -16.08 20.66
CA PHE A 240 -8.05 -16.36 21.91
C PHE A 240 -8.02 -15.12 22.79
N THR A 241 -7.94 -15.34 24.10
CA THR A 241 -7.62 -14.31 25.08
C THR A 241 -6.32 -14.66 25.78
N LEU A 242 -5.52 -13.65 26.09
CA LEU A 242 -4.26 -13.77 26.80
C LEU A 242 -4.19 -12.68 27.88
N ARG A 243 -3.97 -13.09 29.14
CA ARG A 243 -3.65 -12.14 30.20
C ARG A 243 -2.19 -11.74 30.13
N VAL A 244 -1.94 -10.43 30.20
CA VAL A 244 -0.60 -9.82 30.19
C VAL A 244 -0.38 -9.04 31.49
N GLY A 245 0.84 -8.53 31.73
CA GLY A 245 1.17 -7.81 32.93
C GLY A 245 2.10 -8.61 33.87
N LYS A 246 1.92 -8.54 35.19
CA LYS A 246 2.85 -9.11 36.18
C LYS A 246 3.05 -10.64 36.08
N GLN A 247 2.03 -11.34 35.58
CA GLN A 247 2.09 -12.78 35.30
C GLN A 247 1.43 -13.03 33.96
N HIS A 248 2.21 -13.48 32.98
CA HIS A 248 1.67 -13.87 31.67
C HIS A 248 0.81 -15.12 31.82
N GLY A 249 -0.42 -15.02 31.35
CA GLY A 249 -1.32 -16.16 31.28
C GLY A 249 -0.97 -17.08 30.10
N ILE A 250 -1.62 -18.24 30.08
CA ILE A 250 -1.63 -19.12 28.91
C ILE A 250 -2.79 -18.67 28.00
N PRO A 251 -2.59 -18.60 26.66
CA PRO A 251 -3.68 -18.30 25.75
C PRO A 251 -4.87 -19.23 25.94
N ARG A 252 -6.07 -18.69 26.06
CA ARG A 252 -7.34 -19.42 26.20
C ARG A 252 -8.19 -19.17 24.97
N GLN A 253 -8.63 -20.24 24.32
CA GLN A 253 -9.55 -20.14 23.21
C GLN A 253 -10.93 -19.69 23.67
N VAL A 254 -11.54 -18.74 22.96
CA VAL A 254 -12.92 -18.29 23.17
C VAL A 254 -13.86 -19.41 22.69
N PRO A 255 -14.76 -19.91 23.54
CA PRO A 255 -15.64 -21.03 23.21
C PRO A 255 -16.52 -20.74 22.00
N GLY A 256 -16.64 -21.69 21.09
CA GLY A 256 -17.54 -21.61 19.93
C GLY A 256 -17.21 -20.56 18.86
N TYR A 257 -16.12 -19.81 19.01
CA TYR A 257 -15.68 -18.90 17.96
C TYR A 257 -14.83 -19.65 16.95
N SER A 258 -15.36 -19.76 15.74
CA SER A 258 -14.65 -20.31 14.58
C SER A 258 -15.20 -19.63 13.32
N VAL A 259 -14.38 -18.88 12.63
CA VAL A 259 -14.79 -18.12 11.45
C VAL A 259 -13.85 -18.46 10.30
N ARG A 260 -14.43 -18.99 9.20
CA ARG A 260 -13.71 -19.14 7.96
C ARG A 260 -13.76 -17.84 7.18
N ASP A 261 -12.62 -17.26 6.91
CA ASP A 261 -12.51 -15.95 6.28
C ASP A 261 -11.18 -15.78 5.55
N LEU A 262 -11.11 -14.79 4.68
CA LEU A 262 -9.82 -14.35 4.15
C LEU A 262 -9.02 -13.68 5.26
N SER A 263 -7.69 -13.84 5.25
CA SER A 263 -6.81 -12.97 6.01
C SER A 263 -6.98 -11.54 5.49
N LEU A 264 -7.52 -10.66 6.33
CA LEU A 264 -8.22 -9.46 5.86
C LEU A 264 -7.41 -8.19 6.02
N TYR A 265 -6.17 -8.25 5.69
CA TYR A 265 -5.39 -7.04 5.62
C TYR A 265 -5.77 -6.08 4.46
N LEU A 266 -6.42 -6.56 3.40
CA LEU A 266 -7.05 -5.69 2.38
C LEU A 266 -8.18 -4.83 2.94
N TYR A 267 -8.77 -5.25 4.05
CA TYR A 267 -9.88 -4.60 4.71
C TYR A 267 -9.55 -4.54 6.18
N LEU A 268 -9.11 -3.39 6.63
CA LEU A 268 -8.88 -3.09 8.03
C LEU A 268 -10.20 -3.23 8.79
N LEU A 269 -10.53 -4.47 9.10
CA LEU A 269 -11.73 -4.76 9.86
C LEU A 269 -11.50 -4.34 11.31
N PRO A 270 -12.37 -3.50 11.83
CA PRO A 270 -12.25 -3.04 13.20
C PRO A 270 -12.38 -4.21 14.18
N PHE A 271 -11.54 -4.19 15.21
CA PHE A 271 -11.43 -5.22 16.22
C PHE A 271 -11.09 -4.52 17.54
N ARG A 272 -12.09 -4.25 18.39
CA ARG A 272 -11.91 -3.41 19.57
C ARG A 272 -12.48 -4.05 20.83
N LEU A 273 -11.63 -4.20 21.84
CA LEU A 273 -11.98 -4.65 23.17
C LEU A 273 -12.74 -3.58 23.95
N SER A 274 -13.67 -4.03 24.79
CA SER A 274 -14.23 -3.17 25.85
C SER A 274 -13.13 -2.77 26.84
N PRO A 275 -13.26 -1.60 27.51
CA PRO A 275 -12.25 -1.13 28.46
C PRO A 275 -11.92 -2.13 29.58
N ASP A 276 -12.88 -2.98 29.98
CA ASP A 276 -12.67 -4.03 30.99
C ASP A 276 -12.09 -5.35 30.41
N GLY A 277 -11.86 -5.42 29.08
CA GLY A 277 -11.28 -6.58 28.42
C GLY A 277 -12.19 -7.83 28.39
N THR A 278 -13.50 -7.69 28.62
CA THR A 278 -14.43 -8.84 28.69
C THR A 278 -15.25 -9.06 27.44
N GLN A 279 -15.40 -8.03 26.61
CA GLN A 279 -16.17 -8.04 25.38
C GLN A 279 -15.35 -7.47 24.21
N LEU A 280 -15.75 -7.85 23.01
CA LEU A 280 -15.13 -7.39 21.77
C LEU A 280 -16.20 -6.95 20.79
N VAL A 281 -15.98 -5.85 20.09
CA VAL A 281 -16.77 -5.50 18.90
C VAL A 281 -15.90 -5.65 17.66
N SER A 282 -16.44 -6.32 16.65
CA SER A 282 -15.80 -6.57 15.36
C SER A 282 -16.85 -6.56 14.25
N THR A 283 -16.44 -6.49 13.01
CA THR A 283 -17.28 -6.82 11.85
C THR A 283 -17.11 -8.29 11.50
N GLU A 284 -18.17 -9.06 11.67
CA GLU A 284 -18.14 -10.50 11.44
C GLU A 284 -18.95 -10.90 10.21
N PRO A 285 -18.50 -11.93 9.46
CA PRO A 285 -19.30 -12.46 8.37
C PRO A 285 -20.65 -12.97 8.86
N VAL A 286 -21.67 -12.81 8.04
CA VAL A 286 -23.00 -13.33 8.35
C VAL A 286 -23.00 -14.84 8.11
N ALA A 287 -23.35 -15.59 9.14
CA ALA A 287 -23.57 -17.03 9.03
C ALA A 287 -25.03 -17.33 8.63
N GLY A 288 -25.25 -18.29 7.74
CA GLY A 288 -26.57 -18.69 7.28
C GLY A 288 -27.19 -17.70 6.29
N ARG A 289 -28.48 -17.39 6.46
CA ARG A 289 -29.17 -16.48 5.54
C ARG A 289 -29.00 -15.01 5.92
N ILE A 290 -28.89 -14.14 4.95
CA ILE A 290 -28.94 -12.70 5.18
C ILE A 290 -30.40 -12.29 5.55
N PRO A 291 -30.56 -11.22 6.34
CA PRO A 291 -31.89 -10.66 6.60
C PRO A 291 -32.57 -10.20 5.31
N ALA A 292 -33.85 -10.51 5.12
CA ALA A 292 -34.63 -10.07 3.96
C ALA A 292 -34.64 -8.54 3.79
N SER A 293 -34.54 -7.81 4.90
CA SER A 293 -34.39 -6.34 4.88
C SER A 293 -33.15 -5.83 4.15
N TRP A 294 -32.15 -6.69 3.90
CA TRP A 294 -30.93 -6.30 3.21
C TRP A 294 -31.04 -6.34 1.70
N GLU A 295 -32.10 -6.96 1.14
CA GLU A 295 -32.34 -6.99 -0.32
C GLU A 295 -32.60 -5.61 -0.92
N ARG A 296 -32.94 -4.63 -0.08
CA ARG A 296 -33.18 -3.25 -0.49
C ARG A 296 -31.92 -2.39 -0.65
N TYR A 297 -30.75 -2.88 -0.25
CA TYR A 297 -29.49 -2.18 -0.47
C TYR A 297 -29.09 -2.31 -1.93
N ASP A 298 -28.91 -1.17 -2.59
CA ASP A 298 -28.38 -1.16 -3.94
C ASP A 298 -26.89 -1.41 -3.92
N PRO A 299 -26.38 -2.32 -4.76
CA PRO A 299 -24.93 -2.50 -4.91
C PRO A 299 -24.28 -1.24 -5.46
N ALA A 300 -22.98 -1.07 -5.16
CA ALA A 300 -22.18 -0.03 -5.80
C ALA A 300 -22.15 -0.25 -7.34
N PRO A 301 -21.97 0.79 -8.15
CA PRO A 301 -22.04 0.69 -9.63
C PRO A 301 -21.17 -0.42 -10.22
N LEU A 302 -20.00 -0.67 -9.64
CA LEU A 302 -19.10 -1.75 -10.04
C LEU A 302 -19.71 -3.16 -9.86
N PHE A 303 -20.69 -3.28 -8.98
CA PHE A 303 -21.33 -4.54 -8.58
C PHE A 303 -22.83 -4.54 -8.84
N GLU A 304 -23.34 -3.68 -9.73
CA GLU A 304 -24.79 -3.51 -9.97
C GLU A 304 -25.53 -4.79 -10.32
N HIS A 305 -24.86 -5.77 -10.89
CA HIS A 305 -25.43 -7.08 -11.24
C HIS A 305 -25.50 -8.06 -10.05
N ARG A 306 -24.98 -7.69 -8.89
CA ARG A 306 -24.86 -8.56 -7.71
C ARG A 306 -25.75 -8.09 -6.55
N ARG A 307 -27.05 -8.01 -6.79
CA ARG A 307 -27.99 -7.76 -5.69
C ARG A 307 -28.04 -8.94 -4.74
N TRP A 308 -27.98 -8.65 -3.46
CA TRP A 308 -28.21 -9.66 -2.44
C TRP A 308 -29.67 -10.13 -2.43
N ARG A 309 -29.86 -11.44 -2.30
CA ARG A 309 -31.17 -12.08 -2.15
C ARG A 309 -31.12 -12.98 -0.94
N SER A 310 -32.11 -12.84 -0.05
CA SER A 310 -32.19 -13.62 1.19
C SER A 310 -32.50 -15.09 0.96
N ASP A 311 -33.05 -15.42 -0.21
CA ASP A 311 -33.32 -16.79 -0.66
C ASP A 311 -32.10 -17.44 -1.38
N ASP A 312 -31.06 -16.69 -1.68
CA ASP A 312 -29.83 -17.22 -2.26
C ASP A 312 -29.03 -18.03 -1.24
N PRO A 313 -28.95 -19.37 -1.39
CA PRO A 313 -28.25 -20.23 -0.44
C PRO A 313 -26.72 -20.02 -0.48
N ASP A 314 -26.19 -19.39 -1.53
CA ASP A 314 -24.76 -19.29 -1.78
C ASP A 314 -24.18 -17.94 -1.35
N ILE A 315 -25.02 -16.96 -1.04
CA ILE A 315 -24.56 -15.63 -0.66
C ILE A 315 -23.63 -15.62 0.57
N THR A 316 -23.82 -16.52 1.49
CA THR A 316 -22.99 -16.66 2.69
C THR A 316 -21.79 -17.58 2.49
N LYS A 317 -21.73 -18.27 1.34
CA LYS A 317 -20.60 -19.07 0.93
C LYS A 317 -19.55 -18.27 0.17
N ILE A 318 -19.87 -17.00 -0.16
CA ILE A 318 -18.92 -16.09 -0.77
C ILE A 318 -17.74 -15.90 0.19
N GLU A 319 -16.57 -16.35 -0.20
CA GLU A 319 -15.34 -16.29 0.60
C GLU A 319 -14.41 -15.22 0.06
N ASN A 320 -14.94 -14.04 -0.24
CA ASN A 320 -14.17 -12.90 -0.71
C ASN A 320 -14.71 -11.58 -0.14
N VAL A 321 -14.20 -10.48 -0.65
CA VAL A 321 -14.54 -9.10 -0.27
C VAL A 321 -16.03 -8.75 -0.38
N LEU A 322 -16.78 -9.51 -1.16
CA LEU A 322 -18.22 -9.30 -1.36
C LEU A 322 -19.06 -9.94 -0.25
N ARG A 323 -18.44 -10.70 0.65
CA ARG A 323 -19.13 -11.40 1.73
C ARG A 323 -19.89 -10.43 2.63
N PRO A 324 -21.18 -10.66 2.90
CA PRO A 324 -21.95 -9.82 3.81
C PRO A 324 -21.44 -9.94 5.24
N ARG A 325 -21.19 -8.79 5.87
CA ARG A 325 -20.70 -8.67 7.24
C ARG A 325 -21.58 -7.74 8.04
N ARG A 326 -21.44 -7.78 9.36
CA ARG A 326 -22.12 -6.86 10.29
C ARG A 326 -21.32 -6.65 11.57
N TYR A 327 -21.56 -5.52 12.24
CA TYR A 327 -21.04 -5.28 13.57
C TYR A 327 -21.63 -6.23 14.58
N THR A 328 -20.76 -6.91 15.30
CA THR A 328 -21.09 -7.97 16.25
C THR A 328 -20.36 -7.75 17.57
N LEU A 329 -21.10 -7.86 18.69
CA LEU A 329 -20.55 -7.91 20.04
C LEU A 329 -20.28 -9.36 20.42
N ILE A 330 -19.06 -9.66 20.85
CA ILE A 330 -18.64 -11.00 21.25
C ILE A 330 -18.27 -10.98 22.73
N ASN A 331 -18.91 -11.84 23.50
CA ASN A 331 -18.53 -12.07 24.89
C ASN A 331 -17.37 -13.07 24.93
N LEU A 332 -16.22 -12.64 25.45
CA LEU A 332 -14.98 -13.43 25.38
C LEU A 332 -14.94 -14.64 26.34
N THR A 333 -15.81 -14.67 27.34
CA THR A 333 -15.92 -15.81 28.27
C THR A 333 -16.80 -16.92 27.70
N THR A 334 -17.90 -16.55 27.05
CA THR A 334 -18.89 -17.52 26.57
C THR A 334 -18.85 -17.77 25.07
N GLY A 335 -18.18 -16.91 24.31
CA GLY A 335 -18.16 -16.91 22.85
C GLY A 335 -19.49 -16.46 22.23
N LYS A 336 -20.47 -16.01 23.04
CA LYS A 336 -21.75 -15.53 22.51
C LYS A 336 -21.56 -14.30 21.64
N ALA A 337 -21.96 -14.41 20.37
CA ALA A 337 -21.97 -13.33 19.40
C ALA A 337 -23.37 -12.71 19.30
N THR A 338 -23.45 -11.39 19.41
CA THR A 338 -24.71 -10.63 19.36
C THR A 338 -24.58 -9.54 18.30
N PRO A 339 -25.45 -9.53 17.26
CA PRO A 339 -25.46 -8.42 16.30
C PRO A 339 -25.79 -7.09 16.96
N LEU A 340 -24.97 -6.08 16.73
CA LEU A 340 -25.20 -4.73 17.27
C LEU A 340 -26.22 -3.94 16.46
N VAL A 341 -26.17 -4.09 15.12
CA VAL A 341 -27.02 -3.38 14.17
C VAL A 341 -27.53 -4.34 13.11
N ASN A 342 -28.75 -4.12 12.64
CA ASN A 342 -29.30 -4.87 11.50
C ASN A 342 -29.00 -4.14 10.18
N ALA A 343 -27.74 -3.86 9.93
CA ALA A 343 -27.26 -3.24 8.71
C ALA A 343 -26.02 -4.00 8.21
N PRO A 344 -25.91 -4.22 6.90
CA PRO A 344 -24.75 -4.87 6.31
C PRO A 344 -23.54 -3.93 6.28
N ASN A 345 -22.38 -4.54 6.23
CA ASN A 345 -21.11 -3.91 5.93
C ASN A 345 -20.38 -4.80 4.92
N ALA A 346 -20.16 -4.33 3.71
CA ALA A 346 -19.47 -5.08 2.66
C ALA A 346 -19.08 -4.17 1.50
N GLN A 347 -18.04 -4.56 0.78
CA GLN A 347 -17.54 -3.81 -0.37
C GLN A 347 -18.56 -3.67 -1.51
N ILE A 348 -19.41 -4.67 -1.70
CA ILE A 348 -20.48 -4.63 -2.72
C ILE A 348 -21.40 -3.40 -2.57
N LEU A 349 -21.50 -2.83 -1.38
CA LEU A 349 -22.27 -1.62 -1.09
C LEU A 349 -21.43 -0.34 -1.21
N GLY A 350 -20.17 -0.44 -1.66
CA GLY A 350 -19.23 0.66 -1.71
C GLY A 350 -18.62 1.03 -0.37
N TYR A 351 -18.73 0.17 0.66
CA TYR A 351 -18.05 0.36 1.93
C TYR A 351 -16.59 -0.07 1.82
N PHE A 352 -15.69 0.85 2.04
CA PHE A 352 -14.26 0.57 2.12
C PHE A 352 -13.87 0.29 3.56
N ALA A 353 -12.98 -0.67 3.75
CA ALA A 353 -12.56 -1.11 5.08
C ALA A 353 -11.93 0.01 5.92
N ASP A 354 -11.26 0.95 5.30
CA ASP A 354 -10.64 2.11 5.94
C ASP A 354 -11.65 3.07 6.60
N ALA A 355 -12.91 3.00 6.22
CA ALA A 355 -14.00 3.77 6.84
C ALA A 355 -14.64 3.10 8.06
N ASN A 356 -14.33 1.83 8.34
CA ASN A 356 -14.89 1.12 9.48
C ASN A 356 -14.13 1.46 10.78
N ARG A 357 -14.83 2.03 11.76
CA ARG A 357 -14.25 2.41 13.05
C ARG A 357 -15.17 2.00 14.19
N ILE A 358 -14.56 1.71 15.35
CA ILE A 358 -15.24 1.41 16.60
C ILE A 358 -14.60 2.26 17.68
N ALA A 359 -15.42 2.86 18.55
CA ALA A 359 -14.97 3.48 19.77
C ALA A 359 -15.85 3.06 20.96
N TRP A 360 -15.23 2.70 22.06
CA TRP A 360 -15.89 2.40 23.31
C TRP A 360 -15.93 3.64 24.22
N SER A 361 -17.03 3.82 24.98
CA SER A 361 -17.02 4.73 26.11
C SER A 361 -16.16 4.15 27.25
N ASP A 362 -15.54 5.01 28.05
CA ASP A 362 -14.62 4.60 29.12
C ASP A 362 -15.32 3.68 30.15
N ASP A 363 -16.63 3.82 30.35
CA ASP A 363 -17.42 2.96 31.22
C ASP A 363 -17.87 1.63 30.56
N GLY A 364 -17.51 1.38 29.31
CA GLY A 364 -17.86 0.17 28.57
C GLY A 364 -19.34 0.01 28.25
N LYS A 365 -20.19 1.06 28.47
CA LYS A 365 -21.63 0.96 28.32
C LYS A 365 -22.18 1.49 27.01
N ARG A 366 -21.33 2.09 26.17
CA ARG A 366 -21.71 2.60 24.85
C ARG A 366 -20.62 2.37 23.84
N VAL A 367 -21.03 2.08 22.60
CA VAL A 367 -20.12 1.88 21.45
C VAL A 367 -20.53 2.82 20.33
N LEU A 368 -19.57 3.45 19.68
CA LEU A 368 -19.74 4.12 18.39
C LEU A 368 -19.25 3.20 17.29
N VAL A 369 -20.03 3.10 16.21
CA VAL A 369 -19.65 2.37 14.99
C VAL A 369 -19.91 3.24 13.77
N THR A 370 -19.10 3.08 12.75
CA THR A 370 -19.18 3.92 11.53
C THR A 370 -19.63 3.11 10.31
N ASN A 371 -19.77 3.81 9.21
CA ASN A 371 -20.07 3.21 7.90
C ASN A 371 -21.41 2.49 7.83
N LEU A 372 -22.43 3.13 8.39
CA LEU A 372 -23.81 2.68 8.38
C LEU A 372 -24.65 3.65 7.56
N PHE A 373 -25.23 3.19 6.47
CA PHE A 373 -25.98 4.06 5.56
C PHE A 373 -27.50 3.90 5.68
N TYR A 374 -27.94 3.04 6.60
CA TYR A 374 -29.35 2.91 6.91
C TYR A 374 -29.57 3.08 8.42
N PRO A 375 -30.76 3.55 8.85
CA PRO A 375 -31.02 3.63 10.26
C PRO A 375 -30.88 2.25 10.85
N ALA A 376 -30.19 2.19 11.97
CA ALA A 376 -30.08 0.99 12.77
C ALA A 376 -31.40 0.67 13.50
N ASP A 377 -32.55 0.97 12.90
CA ASP A 377 -33.88 0.73 13.47
C ASP A 377 -34.41 -0.61 12.97
N PRO A 378 -34.43 -1.65 13.83
CA PRO A 378 -34.92 -2.96 13.46
C PRO A 378 -36.45 -3.02 13.30
N ASP A 379 -37.21 -2.04 13.81
CA ASP A 379 -38.69 -2.08 13.89
C ASP A 379 -39.32 -1.49 12.62
N ARG A 380 -38.58 -0.88 11.73
CA ARG A 380 -39.11 -0.50 10.42
C ARG A 380 -39.28 -1.75 9.57
N GLY A 381 -40.55 -2.08 9.30
CA GLY A 381 -40.94 -3.24 8.51
C GLY A 381 -40.25 -3.24 7.12
N VAL A 382 -40.15 -4.42 6.52
CA VAL A 382 -39.48 -4.70 5.24
C VAL A 382 -39.89 -3.77 4.08
N ASN A 383 -41.06 -3.15 4.17
CA ASN A 383 -41.66 -2.26 3.16
C ASN A 383 -41.47 -0.76 3.45
N ALA A 384 -40.75 -0.40 4.51
CA ALA A 384 -40.51 1.02 4.78
C ALA A 384 -39.54 1.62 3.75
N SER A 385 -39.91 2.77 3.20
CA SER A 385 -39.01 3.53 2.32
C SER A 385 -37.69 3.83 3.02
N PRO A 386 -36.54 3.81 2.30
CA PRO A 386 -35.27 4.24 2.86
C PRO A 386 -35.41 5.62 3.51
N PRO A 387 -34.75 5.87 4.65
CA PRO A 387 -34.78 7.19 5.24
C PRO A 387 -34.15 8.20 4.30
N THR A 388 -34.65 9.41 4.33
CA THR A 388 -34.11 10.53 3.54
C THR A 388 -32.68 10.92 3.95
N LYS A 389 -32.25 10.53 5.16
CA LYS A 389 -30.89 10.75 5.68
C LYS A 389 -30.35 9.44 6.22
N PRO A 390 -29.22 8.94 5.68
CA PRO A 390 -28.60 7.71 6.17
C PRO A 390 -27.91 7.93 7.51
N CYS A 391 -27.89 6.85 8.34
CA CYS A 391 -27.12 6.79 9.56
C CYS A 391 -25.68 6.41 9.23
N VAL A 392 -24.78 7.37 9.21
CA VAL A 392 -23.37 7.13 8.89
C VAL A 392 -22.58 6.66 10.11
N VAL A 393 -22.93 7.19 11.29
CA VAL A 393 -22.37 6.79 12.58
C VAL A 393 -23.53 6.45 13.52
N ALA A 394 -23.42 5.34 14.22
CA ALA A 394 -24.38 4.96 15.25
C ALA A 394 -23.71 4.84 16.62
N SER A 395 -24.42 5.25 17.65
CA SER A 395 -24.15 4.86 19.04
C SER A 395 -25.05 3.70 19.45
N ILE A 396 -24.52 2.75 20.19
CA ILE A 396 -25.24 1.60 20.73
C ILE A 396 -25.02 1.53 22.22
N ASP A 397 -26.12 1.58 23.00
CA ASP A 397 -26.10 1.42 24.46
C ASP A 397 -26.10 -0.06 24.83
N LEU A 398 -25.27 -0.46 25.75
CA LEU A 398 -25.15 -1.82 26.24
C LEU A 398 -25.64 -1.93 27.69
N PRO A 399 -26.37 -3.01 28.06
CA PRO A 399 -26.76 -4.18 27.25
C PRO A 399 -28.08 -4.02 26.47
N SER A 400 -28.75 -2.86 26.56
CA SER A 400 -30.10 -2.64 26.01
C SER A 400 -30.17 -2.70 24.49
N LEU A 401 -29.03 -2.51 23.80
CA LEU A 401 -28.91 -2.35 22.37
C LEU A 401 -29.71 -1.18 21.79
N HIS A 402 -30.08 -0.18 22.65
CA HIS A 402 -30.69 1.04 22.16
C HIS A 402 -29.72 1.78 21.24
N ARG A 403 -30.20 2.27 20.09
CA ARG A 403 -29.39 2.83 19.02
C ARG A 403 -29.70 4.30 18.80
N GLY A 404 -28.70 5.11 18.68
CA GLY A 404 -28.81 6.52 18.30
C GLY A 404 -28.00 6.79 17.01
N CYS A 405 -28.59 7.51 16.05
CA CYS A 405 -27.92 7.91 14.83
C CYS A 405 -27.35 9.32 14.91
N PHE A 406 -26.23 9.52 14.26
CA PHE A 406 -25.61 10.82 13.98
C PHE A 406 -25.96 11.23 12.55
N TYR A 407 -26.61 12.37 12.42
CA TYR A 407 -26.98 12.92 11.13
C TYR A 407 -26.16 14.17 10.83
N PHE A 408 -25.50 14.20 9.68
CA PHE A 408 -24.80 15.38 9.19
C PHE A 408 -24.84 15.44 7.65
N ASP A 409 -24.75 16.66 7.13
CA ASP A 409 -24.88 16.89 5.69
C ASP A 409 -23.63 16.45 4.95
N GLY A 410 -23.78 15.96 3.73
CA GLY A 410 -22.67 15.61 2.83
C GLY A 410 -22.27 14.13 2.80
N ALA A 411 -22.61 13.34 3.81
CA ALA A 411 -22.34 11.90 3.83
C ALA A 411 -23.60 11.10 3.47
N THR A 412 -23.99 11.10 2.19
CA THR A 412 -25.27 10.54 1.76
C THR A 412 -25.18 9.16 1.14
N THR A 413 -24.00 8.75 0.70
CA THR A 413 -23.75 7.41 0.12
C THR A 413 -22.33 6.96 0.43
N PRO A 414 -22.00 5.65 0.31
CA PRO A 414 -20.63 5.15 0.39
C PRO A 414 -19.65 5.83 -0.57
N LEU A 415 -20.16 6.31 -1.71
CA LEU A 415 -19.41 7.00 -2.75
C LEU A 415 -19.46 8.54 -2.60
N SER A 416 -19.98 9.07 -1.49
CA SER A 416 -20.02 10.50 -1.26
C SER A 416 -18.59 11.07 -1.16
N SER A 417 -18.44 12.35 -1.54
CA SER A 417 -17.16 13.05 -1.45
C SER A 417 -16.67 13.25 -0.01
N THR A 418 -17.52 12.98 0.99
CA THR A 418 -17.20 13.13 2.41
C THR A 418 -17.25 11.78 3.11
N HIS A 419 -16.13 11.39 3.71
CA HIS A 419 -15.95 10.11 4.39
C HIS A 419 -15.71 10.32 5.88
N VAL A 420 -16.27 9.44 6.71
CA VAL A 420 -15.93 9.36 8.13
C VAL A 420 -14.64 8.56 8.25
N VAL A 421 -13.57 9.21 8.73
CA VAL A 421 -12.26 8.59 8.90
C VAL A 421 -11.96 8.22 10.35
N GLY A 422 -12.77 8.69 11.30
CA GLY A 422 -12.62 8.35 12.72
C GLY A 422 -13.80 8.75 13.57
N VAL A 423 -13.91 8.10 14.72
CA VAL A 423 -14.85 8.45 15.78
C VAL A 423 -14.21 8.23 17.14
N ARG A 424 -14.56 9.05 18.12
CA ARG A 424 -14.24 8.81 19.52
C ARG A 424 -15.29 9.47 20.43
N PHE A 425 -15.33 9.08 21.68
CA PHE A 425 -16.02 9.84 22.70
C PHE A 425 -15.23 11.09 23.08
N GLY A 426 -15.93 12.13 23.51
CA GLY A 426 -15.34 13.35 24.05
C GLY A 426 -14.94 13.18 25.52
N ASN A 427 -15.34 14.14 26.37
CA ASN A 427 -15.02 14.12 27.80
C ASN A 427 -15.86 13.09 28.58
N ASP A 428 -17.01 12.70 28.03
CA ASP A 428 -17.86 11.68 28.60
C ASP A 428 -18.59 10.89 27.48
N ARG A 429 -19.36 9.86 27.87
CA ARG A 429 -20.11 9.03 26.92
C ARG A 429 -21.27 9.75 26.20
N ASN A 430 -21.58 10.97 26.55
CA ASN A 430 -22.64 11.77 25.93
C ASN A 430 -22.07 12.80 24.94
N GLU A 431 -20.75 12.88 24.80
CA GLU A 431 -20.07 13.66 23.81
C GLU A 431 -19.36 12.74 22.82
N ALA A 432 -19.50 13.01 21.51
CA ALA A 432 -18.84 12.26 20.46
C ALA A 432 -18.21 13.19 19.43
N LEU A 433 -17.04 12.83 18.97
CA LEU A 433 -16.29 13.51 17.95
C LEU A 433 -16.23 12.62 16.71
N VAL A 434 -16.69 13.14 15.58
CA VAL A 434 -16.68 12.47 14.28
C VAL A 434 -15.70 13.20 13.36
N TYR A 435 -14.69 12.47 12.93
CA TYR A 435 -13.65 12.97 12.03
C TYR A 435 -14.08 12.70 10.59
N VAL A 436 -14.13 13.75 9.76
CA VAL A 436 -14.56 13.66 8.37
C VAL A 436 -13.50 14.22 7.44
N LYS A 437 -13.32 13.55 6.30
CA LYS A 437 -12.43 13.95 5.21
C LYS A 437 -13.25 14.11 3.93
N SER A 438 -12.99 15.15 3.18
CA SER A 438 -13.58 15.40 1.87
C SER A 438 -12.50 15.48 0.81
N ASN A 439 -12.83 15.09 -0.42
CA ASN A 439 -11.91 15.24 -1.55
C ASN A 439 -11.67 16.71 -1.94
N THR A 440 -12.55 17.62 -1.51
CA THR A 440 -12.54 19.04 -1.91
C THR A 440 -12.38 20.01 -0.74
N GLN A 441 -12.42 19.52 0.50
CA GLN A 441 -12.36 20.37 1.70
C GLN A 441 -11.32 19.83 2.67
N GLN A 442 -10.74 20.73 3.44
CA GLN A 442 -9.86 20.34 4.55
C GLN A 442 -10.61 19.40 5.50
N PRO A 443 -9.93 18.38 6.01
CA PRO A 443 -10.49 17.51 7.01
C PRO A 443 -11.07 18.28 8.20
N SER A 444 -12.15 17.82 8.78
CA SER A 444 -12.82 18.53 9.87
C SER A 444 -13.34 17.57 10.95
N VAL A 445 -13.58 18.12 12.14
CA VAL A 445 -14.17 17.39 13.27
C VAL A 445 -15.55 17.94 13.56
N ILE A 446 -16.53 17.04 13.62
CA ILE A 446 -17.89 17.37 13.97
C ILE A 446 -18.14 16.85 15.39
N ALA A 447 -18.49 17.76 16.29
CA ALA A 447 -18.82 17.39 17.67
C ALA A 447 -20.33 17.22 17.84
N PHE A 448 -20.71 16.20 18.60
CA PHE A 448 -22.10 15.89 18.94
C PHE A 448 -22.25 15.73 20.44
N HIS A 449 -23.41 16.10 20.96
CA HIS A 449 -23.81 15.86 22.35
C HIS A 449 -25.17 15.17 22.41
N LEU A 450 -25.31 14.20 23.31
CA LEU A 450 -26.54 13.47 23.51
C LEU A 450 -27.48 14.28 24.42
N GLN A 451 -28.60 14.71 23.85
CA GLN A 451 -29.64 15.49 24.55
C GLN A 451 -31.01 14.82 24.38
N SER A 452 -31.65 14.47 25.46
CA SER A 452 -33.00 13.84 25.45
C SER A 452 -33.07 12.60 24.53
N GLY A 453 -32.01 11.76 24.52
CA GLY A 453 -31.95 10.56 23.69
C GLY A 453 -31.56 10.78 22.22
N LEU A 454 -31.27 12.02 21.80
CA LEU A 454 -30.89 12.35 20.43
C LEU A 454 -29.50 12.98 20.39
N TRP A 455 -28.69 12.54 19.46
CA TRP A 455 -27.40 13.16 19.15
C TRP A 455 -27.59 14.44 18.37
N LYS A 456 -27.21 15.56 18.95
CA LYS A 456 -27.29 16.87 18.32
C LYS A 456 -25.90 17.40 18.06
N LYS A 457 -25.70 17.91 16.85
CA LYS A 457 -24.47 18.62 16.49
C LYS A 457 -24.33 19.85 17.38
N ILE A 458 -23.17 20.01 18.00
CA ILE A 458 -22.79 21.21 18.74
C ILE A 458 -21.80 22.02 17.91
N PRO A 459 -21.70 23.35 18.15
CA PRO A 459 -20.67 24.15 17.49
C PRO A 459 -19.31 23.51 17.72
N SER A 460 -18.59 23.25 16.66
CA SER A 460 -17.29 22.61 16.75
C SER A 460 -16.36 23.44 17.62
N VAL A 461 -15.81 22.83 18.65
CA VAL A 461 -14.59 23.34 19.25
C VAL A 461 -13.56 23.39 18.13
N SER A 462 -12.92 24.54 17.95
CA SER A 462 -11.83 24.71 16.97
C SER A 462 -10.71 23.72 17.29
N ILE A 463 -10.84 22.50 16.77
CA ILE A 463 -9.72 21.59 16.70
C ILE A 463 -9.05 22.01 15.41
N THR A 464 -8.00 22.80 15.53
CA THR A 464 -7.12 23.13 14.41
C THR A 464 -6.51 21.83 13.91
N TRP A 465 -6.93 21.41 12.73
CA TRP A 465 -6.12 20.53 11.92
C TRP A 465 -4.82 21.28 11.66
N SER A 466 -3.68 20.67 11.93
CA SER A 466 -2.44 21.25 11.43
C SER A 466 -2.49 21.24 9.90
N ASP A 467 -1.96 22.27 9.26
CA ASP A 467 -1.86 22.45 7.80
C ASP A 467 -0.98 21.38 7.10
N GLU A 468 -0.82 20.22 7.69
CA GLU A 468 0.01 19.13 7.19
C GLU A 468 -0.78 18.26 6.20
N PRO A 469 -0.12 17.79 5.10
CA PRO A 469 -0.79 17.06 4.01
C PRO A 469 -1.44 15.71 4.40
N SER A 470 -1.06 15.14 5.54
CA SER A 470 -1.63 13.87 6.02
C SER A 470 -2.75 14.12 7.02
N GLY A 471 -4.01 14.09 6.57
CA GLY A 471 -5.18 14.21 7.43
C GLY A 471 -5.37 13.10 8.48
N GLU A 472 -4.42 12.19 8.62
CA GLU A 472 -4.43 11.07 9.57
C GLU A 472 -3.86 11.44 10.95
N ALA A 473 -3.08 12.49 11.03
CA ALA A 473 -2.42 12.94 12.26
C ALA A 473 -3.36 13.28 13.43
N ILE A 474 -4.66 13.33 13.20
CA ILE A 474 -5.66 13.70 14.24
C ILE A 474 -6.20 12.49 14.99
N LEU A 475 -6.11 11.32 14.40
CA LEU A 475 -6.46 10.07 15.11
C LEU A 475 -5.40 9.66 16.14
N GLU A 476 -4.20 10.23 16.02
CA GLU A 476 -3.08 9.96 16.89
C GLU A 476 -3.18 10.77 18.19
N GLY A 477 -3.64 10.14 19.23
CA GLY A 477 -3.61 10.66 20.59
C GLY A 477 -4.57 11.83 20.84
N ALA A 478 -5.28 11.78 21.94
CA ALA A 478 -6.17 12.84 22.34
C ALA A 478 -5.43 14.19 22.41
N PRO A 479 -5.92 15.28 21.77
CA PRO A 479 -5.42 16.61 22.02
C PRO A 479 -5.54 16.88 23.52
N GLY A 480 -4.42 17.07 24.21
CA GLY A 480 -4.39 17.40 25.62
C GLY A 480 -3.35 16.67 26.45
N ARG A 481 -2.74 15.57 25.98
CA ARG A 481 -1.71 14.86 26.74
C ARG A 481 -0.28 15.23 26.40
N SER A 482 0.03 15.77 25.22
CA SER A 482 1.37 16.27 24.89
C SER A 482 1.32 17.51 24.01
N ASP A 483 2.16 18.51 24.32
CA ASP A 483 2.37 19.69 23.47
C ASP A 483 3.32 19.39 22.29
N VAL A 484 3.76 18.15 22.15
CA VAL A 484 4.71 17.73 21.11
C VAL A 484 4.03 16.77 20.16
N ARG A 485 4.16 17.07 18.90
CA ARG A 485 3.81 16.19 17.78
C ARG A 485 5.08 15.66 17.14
N VAL A 486 5.12 14.36 16.87
CA VAL A 486 6.17 13.68 16.11
C VAL A 486 5.57 13.18 14.81
N TYR A 487 6.20 13.48 13.69
CA TYR A 487 5.69 13.15 12.36
C TYR A 487 6.84 12.95 11.37
N VAL A 488 6.56 12.23 10.29
CA VAL A 488 7.48 12.08 9.15
C VAL A 488 7.32 13.27 8.22
N ARG A 489 8.44 13.89 7.86
CA ARG A 489 8.50 14.91 6.82
C ARG A 489 9.28 14.38 5.64
N GLN A 490 8.71 14.55 4.47
CA GLN A 490 9.31 14.26 3.17
C GLN A 490 8.68 15.17 2.11
N ASP A 491 9.31 15.25 0.97
CA ASP A 491 8.73 15.87 -0.22
C ASP A 491 9.35 15.24 -1.47
N LEU A 492 8.94 15.67 -2.65
CA LEU A 492 9.45 15.17 -3.94
C LEU A 492 10.97 15.05 -4.00
N ASN A 493 11.71 15.98 -3.41
CA ASN A 493 13.16 16.00 -3.42
C ASN A 493 13.79 15.96 -2.01
N GLU A 494 13.00 15.66 -1.00
CA GLU A 494 13.44 15.51 0.39
C GLU A 494 13.15 14.09 0.87
N ALA A 495 14.19 13.32 1.18
CA ALA A 495 14.05 11.98 1.74
C ALA A 495 13.33 12.00 3.09
N PRO A 496 12.55 10.94 3.43
CA PRO A 496 11.78 10.90 4.67
C PRO A 496 12.66 10.96 5.91
N THR A 497 12.32 11.87 6.82
CA THR A 497 12.97 12.07 8.10
C THR A 497 11.95 12.31 9.20
N LEU A 498 12.29 12.02 10.46
CA LEU A 498 11.41 12.19 11.60
C LEU A 498 11.59 13.56 12.22
N TRP A 499 10.52 14.31 12.33
CA TRP A 499 10.45 15.64 12.90
C TRP A 499 9.60 15.67 14.15
N ALA A 500 9.87 16.63 14.99
CA ALA A 500 8.99 16.96 16.09
C ALA A 500 8.64 18.45 16.06
N SER A 501 7.41 18.78 16.42
CA SER A 501 6.96 20.17 16.57
C SER A 501 6.29 20.39 17.93
N ASN A 502 6.46 21.59 18.45
CA ASN A 502 5.73 22.04 19.62
C ASN A 502 4.43 22.74 19.17
N LEU A 503 3.29 22.21 19.56
CA LEU A 503 1.97 22.68 19.13
C LEU A 503 1.63 24.13 19.57
N ARG A 504 2.28 24.62 20.64
CA ARG A 504 2.05 25.99 21.14
C ARG A 504 2.95 27.02 20.49
N THR A 505 4.21 26.66 20.21
CA THR A 505 5.22 27.60 19.70
C THR A 505 5.44 27.44 18.21
N HIS A 506 4.87 26.44 17.58
CA HIS A 506 5.04 26.08 16.17
C HIS A 506 6.50 25.86 15.75
N ARG A 507 7.41 25.65 16.74
CA ARG A 507 8.81 25.32 16.45
C ARG A 507 8.90 23.84 16.07
N ALA A 508 9.54 23.57 14.96
CA ALA A 508 9.75 22.20 14.46
C ALA A 508 11.23 21.97 14.18
N HIS A 509 11.72 20.78 14.54
CA HIS A 509 13.09 20.35 14.31
C HIS A 509 13.17 18.88 13.92
N LEU A 510 14.17 18.57 13.07
CA LEU A 510 14.57 17.20 12.76
C LEU A 510 15.07 16.51 14.04
N ILE A 511 14.48 15.36 14.39
CA ILE A 511 14.89 14.57 15.56
C ILE A 511 15.59 13.28 15.17
N TRP A 512 15.33 12.73 13.98
CA TRP A 512 15.99 11.52 13.53
C TRP A 512 15.98 11.38 11.99
N ASN A 513 17.13 11.02 11.44
CA ASN A 513 17.29 10.57 10.06
C ASN A 513 17.73 9.10 10.09
N PRO A 514 16.89 8.15 9.68
CA PRO A 514 17.25 6.73 9.63
C PRO A 514 18.17 6.38 8.46
N ASN A 515 18.30 7.25 7.45
CA ASN A 515 19.05 7.03 6.21
C ASN A 515 20.06 8.18 5.94
N PRO A 516 21.03 8.37 6.82
CA PRO A 516 21.98 9.49 6.67
C PRO A 516 22.83 9.37 5.38
N GLU A 517 23.06 8.15 4.88
CA GLU A 517 23.80 7.86 3.65
C GLU A 517 23.15 8.43 2.39
N LEU A 518 21.86 8.70 2.39
CA LEU A 518 21.17 9.30 1.25
C LEU A 518 21.65 10.73 0.94
N GLN A 519 22.28 11.41 1.89
CA GLN A 519 22.81 12.76 1.67
C GLN A 519 23.95 12.78 0.65
N ASP A 520 24.60 11.64 0.44
CA ASP A 520 25.74 11.49 -0.50
C ASP A 520 25.29 11.03 -1.90
N LEU A 521 23.96 10.95 -2.15
CA LEU A 521 23.38 10.48 -3.40
C LEU A 521 22.71 11.61 -4.19
N ASP A 522 22.74 11.49 -5.52
CA ASP A 522 21.94 12.33 -6.43
C ASP A 522 20.69 11.54 -6.89
N PHE A 523 19.53 12.15 -6.75
CA PHE A 523 18.24 11.53 -7.05
C PHE A 523 17.60 12.03 -8.35
N GLY A 524 18.26 12.94 -9.08
CA GLY A 524 17.59 13.75 -10.08
C GLY A 524 16.56 14.72 -9.46
N GLN A 525 15.92 15.51 -10.31
CA GLN A 525 14.96 16.53 -9.90
C GLN A 525 13.53 16.10 -10.25
N ALA A 526 12.71 15.87 -9.25
CA ALA A 526 11.29 15.60 -9.41
C ALA A 526 10.46 16.89 -9.30
N SER A 527 9.42 17.00 -10.12
CA SER A 527 8.46 18.11 -10.11
C SER A 527 7.09 17.61 -10.55
N VAL A 528 6.04 18.32 -10.12
CA VAL A 528 4.70 18.10 -10.66
C VAL A 528 4.66 18.62 -12.10
N TYR A 529 4.04 17.85 -13.00
CA TYR A 529 3.91 18.15 -14.40
C TYR A 529 2.44 18.11 -14.83
N HIS A 530 1.98 19.20 -15.47
CA HIS A 530 0.61 19.34 -15.96
C HIS A 530 0.61 19.51 -17.47
N TRP A 531 -0.32 18.83 -18.14
CA TRP A 531 -0.53 19.01 -19.58
C TRP A 531 -1.99 18.73 -19.95
N LYS A 532 -2.34 19.05 -21.19
CA LYS A 532 -3.64 18.71 -21.77
C LYS A 532 -3.46 17.81 -22.98
N ASP A 533 -4.38 16.86 -23.13
CA ASP A 533 -4.47 16.11 -24.37
C ASP A 533 -5.25 16.89 -25.45
N GLU A 534 -5.40 16.30 -26.65
CA GLU A 534 -6.11 16.92 -27.78
C GLU A 534 -7.61 17.14 -27.53
N ALA A 535 -8.19 16.34 -26.66
CA ALA A 535 -9.58 16.50 -26.24
C ALA A 535 -9.75 17.58 -25.16
N GLY A 536 -8.66 18.23 -24.73
CA GLY A 536 -8.65 19.27 -23.70
C GLY A 536 -8.71 18.73 -22.27
N ARG A 537 -8.57 17.42 -22.06
CA ARG A 537 -8.55 16.81 -20.71
C ARG A 537 -7.25 17.19 -19.98
N ASP A 538 -7.39 17.55 -18.72
CA ASP A 538 -6.25 17.86 -17.86
C ASP A 538 -5.58 16.57 -17.37
N TRP A 539 -4.26 16.52 -17.48
CA TRP A 539 -3.41 15.47 -16.98
C TRP A 539 -2.45 16.02 -15.93
N THR A 540 -2.15 15.19 -14.95
CA THR A 540 -1.17 15.47 -13.90
C THR A 540 -0.25 14.26 -13.72
N GLY A 541 1.02 14.53 -13.47
CA GLY A 541 2.00 13.50 -13.18
C GLY A 541 3.25 14.07 -12.53
N GLY A 542 4.20 13.18 -12.24
CA GLY A 542 5.53 13.51 -11.75
C GLY A 542 6.56 13.41 -12.86
N LEU A 543 7.30 14.47 -13.10
CA LEU A 543 8.42 14.51 -14.04
C LEU A 543 9.73 14.46 -13.26
N VAL A 544 10.51 13.40 -13.46
CA VAL A 544 11.84 13.26 -12.88
C VAL A 544 12.88 13.48 -13.96
N LYS A 545 13.69 14.53 -13.81
CA LYS A 545 14.83 14.80 -14.69
C LYS A 545 16.04 13.96 -14.28
N PRO A 546 16.86 13.52 -15.25
CA PRO A 546 18.01 12.67 -14.95
C PRO A 546 19.05 13.33 -14.07
N VAL A 547 19.79 12.51 -13.36
CA VAL A 547 21.02 12.93 -12.66
C VAL A 547 21.97 13.55 -13.68
N GLY A 548 22.54 14.70 -13.33
CA GLY A 548 23.40 15.45 -14.25
C GLY A 548 22.65 16.05 -15.45
N TYR A 549 21.38 16.39 -15.31
CA TYR A 549 20.60 17.04 -16.36
C TYR A 549 21.25 18.28 -16.93
N VAL A 550 21.34 18.33 -18.28
CA VAL A 550 21.89 19.49 -19.02
C VAL A 550 20.79 20.11 -19.86
N PRO A 551 20.45 21.39 -19.67
CA PRO A 551 19.46 22.07 -20.50
C PRO A 551 19.82 22.02 -22.00
N GLY A 552 18.82 21.82 -22.85
CA GLY A 552 18.97 21.75 -24.31
C GLY A 552 19.43 20.38 -24.86
N ARG A 553 19.76 19.43 -23.99
CA ARG A 553 19.99 18.05 -24.38
C ARG A 553 18.68 17.28 -24.33
N ARG A 554 18.41 16.45 -25.36
CA ARG A 554 17.27 15.52 -25.37
C ARG A 554 17.65 14.19 -24.73
N TYR A 555 16.75 13.64 -23.93
CA TYR A 555 16.94 12.41 -23.17
C TYR A 555 15.93 11.36 -23.60
N PRO A 556 16.23 10.06 -23.48
CA PRO A 556 15.21 9.02 -23.58
C PRO A 556 14.19 9.19 -22.44
N LEU A 557 12.94 8.82 -22.73
CA LEU A 557 11.82 8.92 -21.80
C LEU A 557 11.36 7.53 -21.36
N VAL A 558 11.05 7.35 -20.09
CA VAL A 558 10.27 6.21 -19.59
C VAL A 558 8.99 6.73 -18.97
N ILE A 559 7.85 6.22 -19.44
CA ILE A 559 6.53 6.53 -18.88
C ILE A 559 6.10 5.39 -17.96
N GLN A 560 5.71 5.73 -16.75
CA GLN A 560 5.11 4.84 -15.76
C GLN A 560 3.69 5.35 -15.46
N MET A 561 2.66 4.51 -15.66
CA MET A 561 1.30 4.90 -15.35
C MET A 561 0.74 3.99 -14.24
N TYR A 562 0.53 4.54 -13.08
CA TYR A 562 -0.25 3.94 -12.00
C TYR A 562 -0.69 5.01 -11.01
N ASN A 563 0.25 5.50 -10.22
CA ASN A 563 0.04 6.58 -9.27
C ASN A 563 1.24 7.55 -9.31
N PHE A 564 0.97 8.80 -9.00
CA PHE A 564 1.98 9.79 -8.68
C PHE A 564 1.70 10.36 -7.29
N ARG A 565 2.70 10.37 -6.43
CA ARG A 565 2.59 10.86 -5.06
C ARG A 565 3.30 12.20 -4.92
N GLU A 566 2.53 13.28 -5.05
CA GLU A 566 3.03 14.67 -5.14
C GLU A 566 3.89 15.10 -3.95
N HIS A 567 3.65 14.54 -2.75
CA HIS A 567 4.35 14.93 -1.53
C HIS A 567 5.21 13.80 -0.96
N GLN A 568 5.63 12.86 -1.79
CA GLN A 568 6.46 11.73 -1.37
C GLN A 568 7.80 11.70 -2.12
N PHE A 569 8.85 11.33 -1.39
CA PHE A 569 10.18 11.14 -1.95
C PHE A 569 10.22 9.99 -2.95
N LEU A 570 9.61 8.86 -2.61
CA LEU A 570 9.38 7.77 -3.55
C LEU A 570 8.12 8.08 -4.34
N THR A 571 8.31 8.69 -5.47
CA THR A 571 7.22 9.17 -6.33
C THR A 571 6.40 8.03 -6.95
N ASP A 572 6.96 6.81 -7.01
CA ASP A 572 6.27 5.56 -7.37
C ASP A 572 5.30 5.09 -6.28
N GLY A 573 5.37 5.68 -5.09
CA GLY A 573 4.61 5.25 -3.93
C GLY A 573 5.16 3.96 -3.34
N THR A 574 4.25 3.02 -3.05
CA THR A 574 4.55 1.75 -2.40
C THR A 574 4.54 0.56 -3.35
N ASP A 575 4.52 0.79 -4.65
CA ASP A 575 4.37 -0.23 -5.68
C ASP A 575 5.73 -0.47 -6.40
N PRO A 576 6.67 -1.25 -5.79
CA PRO A 576 8.01 -1.41 -6.35
C PRO A 576 8.12 -2.43 -7.50
N SER A 577 7.02 -3.10 -7.88
CA SER A 577 7.04 -4.06 -8.99
C SER A 577 7.25 -3.34 -10.32
N ALA A 578 8.39 -3.55 -10.95
CA ALA A 578 8.89 -2.90 -12.17
C ALA A 578 9.08 -1.38 -12.10
N PHE A 579 8.49 -0.67 -11.16
CA PHE A 579 8.63 0.78 -11.05
C PHE A 579 9.95 1.18 -10.40
N ALA A 580 10.65 2.13 -11.02
CA ALA A 580 11.99 2.54 -10.63
C ALA A 580 12.31 3.98 -11.10
N ALA A 581 11.44 4.96 -10.80
CA ALA A 581 11.54 6.29 -11.37
C ALA A 581 12.88 6.99 -11.08
N ARG A 582 13.35 6.97 -9.85
CA ARG A 582 14.61 7.61 -9.49
C ARG A 582 15.83 6.84 -9.99
N GLN A 583 15.74 5.52 -10.02
CA GLN A 583 16.79 4.65 -10.54
C GLN A 583 16.95 4.82 -12.07
N LEU A 584 15.85 4.94 -12.79
CA LEU A 584 15.83 5.28 -14.21
C LEU A 584 16.39 6.70 -14.44
N ALA A 585 16.03 7.67 -13.61
CA ALA A 585 16.60 9.01 -13.69
C ALA A 585 18.12 8.98 -13.43
N SER A 586 18.59 8.16 -12.48
CA SER A 586 20.03 7.92 -12.27
C SER A 586 20.70 7.24 -13.45
N ALA A 587 19.97 6.44 -14.23
CA ALA A 587 20.44 5.81 -15.46
C ALA A 587 20.36 6.75 -16.68
N GLY A 588 20.00 8.02 -16.52
CA GLY A 588 20.01 9.03 -17.56
C GLY A 588 18.71 9.17 -18.36
N PHE A 589 17.59 8.71 -17.82
CA PHE A 589 16.28 8.89 -18.41
C PHE A 589 15.55 10.11 -17.82
N VAL A 590 14.73 10.75 -18.64
CA VAL A 590 13.56 11.48 -18.11
C VAL A 590 12.51 10.45 -17.78
N VAL A 591 11.89 10.55 -16.61
CA VAL A 591 10.79 9.66 -16.22
C VAL A 591 9.53 10.49 -16.03
N LEU A 592 8.43 10.07 -16.63
CA LEU A 592 7.11 10.66 -16.43
C LEU A 592 6.19 9.62 -15.75
N GLN A 593 5.81 9.90 -14.53
CA GLN A 593 4.80 9.13 -13.82
C GLN A 593 3.45 9.77 -14.07
N ILE A 594 2.51 9.03 -14.64
CA ILE A 594 1.19 9.57 -14.99
C ILE A 594 0.17 9.10 -13.95
N GLN A 595 -0.53 10.06 -13.34
CA GLN A 595 -1.70 9.77 -12.52
C GLN A 595 -2.84 9.30 -13.40
N LYS A 596 -3.35 8.08 -13.19
CA LYS A 596 -4.50 7.59 -13.96
C LYS A 596 -5.74 8.44 -13.72
N GLN A 597 -6.52 8.68 -14.78
CA GLN A 597 -7.66 9.59 -14.77
C GLN A 597 -8.88 9.06 -14.02
N SER A 598 -9.09 7.76 -14.03
CA SER A 598 -10.29 7.14 -13.46
C SER A 598 -9.95 6.12 -12.38
N THR A 599 -10.78 6.06 -11.36
CA THR A 599 -10.79 4.98 -10.35
C THR A 599 -11.83 3.91 -10.69
N VAL A 600 -12.74 4.18 -11.62
CA VAL A 600 -13.77 3.26 -12.11
C VAL A 600 -13.35 2.80 -13.50
N LEU A 601 -13.24 1.50 -13.68
CA LEU A 601 -12.80 0.89 -14.93
C LEU A 601 -13.90 0.97 -15.98
N SER A 602 -13.54 1.48 -17.15
CA SER A 602 -14.48 1.65 -18.27
C SER A 602 -13.84 1.25 -19.61
N ASP A 603 -14.70 1.04 -20.61
CA ASP A 603 -14.27 0.67 -21.96
C ASP A 603 -13.43 1.74 -22.68
N VAL A 604 -13.49 3.00 -22.23
CA VAL A 604 -12.75 4.12 -22.80
C VAL A 604 -11.40 4.38 -22.12
N ASP A 605 -11.08 3.70 -21.03
CA ASP A 605 -9.90 4.00 -20.20
C ASP A 605 -8.59 3.79 -20.97
N ALA A 606 -8.49 2.72 -21.74
CA ALA A 606 -7.29 2.43 -22.52
C ALA A 606 -7.07 3.48 -23.63
N GLN A 607 -8.14 3.94 -24.28
CA GLN A 607 -8.03 5.01 -25.30
C GLN A 607 -7.69 6.35 -24.66
N THR A 608 -8.29 6.65 -23.52
CA THR A 608 -7.98 7.85 -22.75
C THR A 608 -6.52 7.86 -22.34
N SER A 609 -6.00 6.72 -21.85
CA SER A 609 -4.59 6.59 -21.45
C SER A 609 -3.64 6.74 -22.64
N LEU A 610 -3.99 6.18 -23.81
CA LEU A 610 -3.22 6.38 -25.05
C LEU A 610 -3.12 7.86 -25.41
N ALA A 611 -4.24 8.61 -25.38
CA ALA A 611 -4.20 10.05 -25.62
C ALA A 611 -3.31 10.81 -24.62
N GLY A 612 -3.30 10.35 -23.36
CA GLY A 612 -2.39 10.86 -22.31
C GLY A 612 -0.92 10.63 -22.66
N TYR A 613 -0.57 9.42 -23.11
CA TYR A 613 0.79 9.09 -23.55
C TYR A 613 1.25 9.94 -24.75
N GLU A 614 0.45 9.96 -25.82
CA GLU A 614 0.78 10.69 -27.05
C GLU A 614 0.97 12.18 -26.79
N SER A 615 0.06 12.78 -26.05
CA SER A 615 0.11 14.21 -25.72
C SER A 615 1.32 14.55 -24.84
N ALA A 616 1.65 13.70 -23.85
CA ALA A 616 2.81 13.89 -23.00
C ALA A 616 4.12 13.79 -23.80
N ILE A 617 4.29 12.75 -24.64
CA ILE A 617 5.47 12.56 -25.47
C ILE A 617 5.67 13.76 -26.39
N ARG A 618 4.59 14.19 -27.08
CA ARG A 618 4.64 15.35 -27.98
C ARG A 618 5.09 16.60 -27.22
N ARG A 619 4.42 16.91 -26.13
CA ARG A 619 4.71 18.11 -25.34
C ARG A 619 6.16 18.14 -24.84
N LEU A 620 6.62 17.05 -24.22
CA LEU A 620 8.00 16.95 -23.72
C LEU A 620 9.04 17.00 -24.85
N SER A 621 8.68 16.51 -26.04
CA SER A 621 9.52 16.58 -27.23
C SER A 621 9.57 18.02 -27.80
N ASP A 622 8.45 18.71 -27.87
CA ASP A 622 8.35 20.11 -28.32
C ASP A 622 9.11 21.06 -27.35
N ASP A 623 9.06 20.78 -26.06
CA ASP A 623 9.85 21.46 -25.04
C ASP A 623 11.36 21.16 -25.11
N GLY A 624 11.78 20.28 -26.04
CA GLY A 624 13.18 19.93 -26.27
C GLY A 624 13.80 19.04 -25.19
N LEU A 625 12.98 18.46 -24.32
CA LEU A 625 13.46 17.67 -23.18
C LEU A 625 13.68 16.20 -23.56
N VAL A 626 12.80 15.61 -24.38
CA VAL A 626 12.87 14.18 -24.70
C VAL A 626 13.11 13.92 -26.19
N ASP A 627 13.68 12.74 -26.45
CA ASP A 627 13.83 12.17 -27.78
C ASP A 627 12.65 11.22 -28.02
N ARG A 628 11.76 11.59 -28.93
CA ARG A 628 10.52 10.86 -29.21
C ARG A 628 10.73 9.45 -29.77
N GLU A 629 11.92 9.18 -30.35
CA GLU A 629 12.25 7.87 -30.90
C GLU A 629 12.76 6.90 -29.81
N ARG A 630 13.01 7.40 -28.59
CA ARG A 630 13.54 6.64 -27.47
C ARG A 630 12.62 6.73 -26.26
N VAL A 631 11.40 6.22 -26.43
CA VAL A 631 10.38 6.23 -25.37
C VAL A 631 10.07 4.81 -24.95
N GLY A 632 10.07 4.53 -23.66
CA GLY A 632 9.63 3.29 -23.04
C GLY A 632 8.37 3.47 -22.22
N VAL A 633 7.61 2.40 -22.02
CA VAL A 633 6.41 2.37 -21.16
C VAL A 633 6.49 1.21 -20.17
N VAL A 634 6.02 1.46 -18.95
CA VAL A 634 5.87 0.44 -17.91
C VAL A 634 4.41 0.40 -17.45
N GLY A 635 3.78 -0.75 -17.61
CA GLY A 635 2.47 -1.08 -17.05
C GLY A 635 2.63 -2.02 -15.84
N PHE A 636 1.78 -1.83 -14.84
CA PHE A 636 1.69 -2.70 -13.67
C PHE A 636 0.21 -2.96 -13.36
N SER A 637 -0.12 -4.21 -13.00
CA SER A 637 -1.49 -4.56 -12.63
C SER A 637 -2.48 -4.15 -13.74
N TRP A 638 -3.53 -3.45 -13.41
CA TRP A 638 -4.53 -2.98 -14.36
C TRP A 638 -3.99 -2.07 -15.46
N THR A 639 -2.93 -1.30 -15.21
CA THR A 639 -2.37 -0.40 -16.25
C THR A 639 -1.58 -1.13 -17.33
N CYS A 640 -1.36 -2.44 -17.18
CA CYS A 640 -0.87 -3.30 -18.27
C CYS A 640 -1.79 -3.28 -19.47
N TRP A 641 -3.12 -3.29 -19.23
CA TRP A 641 -4.08 -3.11 -20.33
C TRP A 641 -3.85 -1.82 -21.12
N TYR A 642 -3.54 -0.72 -20.45
CA TYR A 642 -3.28 0.55 -21.15
C TYR A 642 -2.01 0.50 -21.98
N ALA A 643 -0.94 -0.08 -21.43
CA ALA A 643 0.33 -0.24 -22.13
C ALA A 643 0.18 -1.21 -23.33
N VAL A 644 -0.45 -2.38 -23.13
CA VAL A 644 -0.68 -3.36 -24.21
C VAL A 644 -1.57 -2.77 -25.30
N ASN A 645 -2.64 -2.07 -24.94
CA ASN A 645 -3.48 -1.38 -25.94
C ASN A 645 -2.68 -0.33 -26.74
N ALA A 646 -1.80 0.41 -26.08
CA ALA A 646 -1.01 1.46 -26.73
C ALA A 646 0.00 0.88 -27.73
N ILE A 647 0.72 -0.20 -27.40
CA ILE A 647 1.68 -0.85 -28.31
C ILE A 647 1.01 -1.58 -29.49
N ILE A 648 -0.27 -1.96 -29.34
CA ILE A 648 -1.09 -2.50 -30.44
C ILE A 648 -1.57 -1.39 -31.36
N LYS A 649 -2.15 -0.32 -30.80
CA LYS A 649 -2.84 0.73 -31.58
C LYS A 649 -1.85 1.68 -32.29
N VAL A 650 -0.67 1.90 -31.69
CA VAL A 650 0.38 2.77 -32.23
C VAL A 650 1.74 2.06 -32.11
N PRO A 651 2.04 1.11 -32.99
CA PRO A 651 3.21 0.21 -32.85
C PRO A 651 4.57 0.87 -32.66
N HIS A 652 4.77 2.08 -33.16
CA HIS A 652 6.04 2.82 -33.06
C HIS A 652 6.05 3.88 -31.94
N LEU A 653 5.01 3.95 -31.12
CA LEU A 653 4.96 4.95 -30.03
C LEU A 653 6.03 4.69 -28.97
N PHE A 654 6.30 3.41 -28.71
CA PHE A 654 7.27 2.97 -27.73
C PHE A 654 8.35 2.08 -28.33
N ALA A 655 9.61 2.34 -27.98
CA ALA A 655 10.76 1.55 -28.37
C ALA A 655 11.05 0.39 -27.39
N ALA A 656 10.40 0.34 -26.24
CA ALA A 656 10.41 -0.77 -25.31
C ALA A 656 9.19 -0.70 -24.35
N ALA A 657 8.72 -1.86 -23.91
CA ALA A 657 7.64 -1.96 -22.92
C ALA A 657 7.99 -2.96 -21.82
N THR A 658 7.47 -2.71 -20.61
CA THR A 658 7.44 -3.68 -19.51
C THR A 658 6.01 -3.84 -19.04
N ILE A 659 5.57 -5.08 -18.90
CA ILE A 659 4.24 -5.50 -18.44
C ILE A 659 4.45 -6.35 -17.19
N ALA A 660 4.01 -5.86 -16.03
CA ALA A 660 4.27 -6.50 -14.75
C ALA A 660 2.97 -6.89 -14.06
N ASP A 661 2.77 -8.19 -13.84
CA ASP A 661 1.61 -8.80 -13.18
C ASP A 661 0.28 -8.23 -13.69
N GLY A 662 0.09 -8.33 -15.00
CA GLY A 662 -0.86 -7.53 -15.76
C GLY A 662 -2.24 -8.12 -15.89
N LEU A 663 -3.24 -7.25 -15.80
CA LEU A 663 -4.56 -7.48 -16.33
C LEU A 663 -4.69 -6.71 -17.65
N ASP A 664 -4.70 -7.43 -18.78
CA ASP A 664 -4.82 -6.84 -20.10
C ASP A 664 -6.22 -7.01 -20.73
N ASN A 665 -7.14 -7.62 -19.99
CA ASN A 665 -8.51 -7.95 -20.42
C ASN A 665 -8.55 -8.85 -21.66
N SER A 666 -7.61 -9.80 -21.78
CA SER A 666 -7.55 -10.76 -22.85
C SER A 666 -8.58 -11.90 -22.68
N TYR A 667 -8.78 -12.67 -23.75
CA TYR A 667 -9.72 -13.78 -23.75
C TYR A 667 -9.26 -14.90 -22.81
N MET A 668 -7.97 -15.21 -22.79
CA MET A 668 -7.44 -16.25 -21.92
C MET A 668 -7.57 -15.85 -20.45
N GLN A 669 -7.30 -14.61 -20.10
CA GLN A 669 -7.50 -14.12 -18.73
C GLN A 669 -8.95 -14.29 -18.27
N TYR A 670 -9.92 -13.95 -19.13
CA TYR A 670 -11.33 -14.17 -18.80
C TYR A 670 -11.64 -15.63 -18.49
N LEU A 671 -11.08 -16.58 -19.27
CA LEU A 671 -11.33 -18.00 -19.07
C LEU A 671 -10.62 -18.58 -17.83
N LEU A 672 -9.57 -17.94 -17.36
CA LEU A 672 -8.84 -18.36 -16.15
C LEU A 672 -9.57 -17.97 -14.87
N PHE A 673 -10.44 -16.98 -14.90
CA PHE A 673 -11.21 -16.56 -13.73
C PHE A 673 -12.49 -17.39 -13.60
N SER A 674 -12.71 -17.97 -12.43
CA SER A 674 -13.93 -18.73 -12.15
C SER A 674 -15.10 -17.81 -11.77
N PRO A 675 -16.31 -18.07 -12.27
CA PRO A 675 -17.49 -17.36 -11.82
C PRO A 675 -17.69 -17.52 -10.30
N GLY A 676 -17.81 -16.39 -9.60
CA GLY A 676 -18.11 -16.37 -8.16
C GLY A 676 -16.92 -16.14 -7.25
N ASP A 677 -15.67 -16.38 -7.69
CA ASP A 677 -14.48 -16.18 -6.85
C ASP A 677 -13.89 -14.77 -6.94
N SER A 678 -14.15 -14.08 -8.03
CA SER A 678 -13.79 -12.68 -8.19
C SER A 678 -14.84 -11.90 -8.97
N SER A 679 -14.81 -10.59 -8.90
CA SER A 679 -15.62 -9.71 -9.74
C SER A 679 -14.97 -9.43 -11.11
N LEU A 680 -13.81 -10.02 -11.40
CA LEU A 680 -13.05 -9.75 -12.62
C LEU A 680 -13.77 -10.18 -13.89
N PRO A 681 -14.41 -11.37 -13.99
CA PRO A 681 -15.16 -11.71 -15.18
C PRO A 681 -16.24 -10.68 -15.52
N GLU A 682 -17.01 -10.23 -14.54
CA GLU A 682 -18.06 -9.24 -14.75
C GLU A 682 -17.51 -7.86 -15.15
N GLN A 683 -16.34 -7.49 -14.62
CA GLN A 683 -15.65 -6.26 -15.03
C GLN A 683 -15.20 -6.36 -16.49
N PHE A 684 -14.64 -7.50 -16.90
CA PHE A 684 -14.28 -7.73 -18.30
C PHE A 684 -15.50 -7.70 -19.20
N GLU A 685 -16.61 -8.33 -18.78
CA GLU A 685 -17.89 -8.28 -19.51
C GLU A 685 -18.42 -6.84 -19.64
N ALA A 686 -18.34 -6.04 -18.57
CA ALA A 686 -18.76 -4.64 -18.61
C ALA A 686 -17.90 -3.82 -19.58
N ILE A 687 -16.57 -3.98 -19.54
CA ILE A 687 -15.62 -3.31 -20.44
C ILE A 687 -15.85 -3.73 -21.90
N ARG A 688 -16.08 -5.01 -22.16
CA ARG A 688 -16.27 -5.57 -23.52
C ARG A 688 -17.71 -5.55 -24.01
N GLY A 689 -18.65 -5.12 -23.17
CA GLY A 689 -20.08 -5.05 -23.52
C GLY A 689 -20.75 -6.42 -23.62
N GLY A 690 -20.33 -7.40 -22.82
CA GLY A 690 -20.91 -8.73 -22.68
C GLY A 690 -19.90 -9.86 -22.67
N LYS A 691 -20.41 -11.08 -22.57
CA LYS A 691 -19.60 -12.30 -22.51
C LYS A 691 -18.89 -12.57 -23.84
N PRO A 692 -17.71 -13.27 -23.83
CA PRO A 692 -16.99 -13.64 -25.05
C PRO A 692 -17.66 -14.81 -25.81
N PHE A 693 -18.99 -14.95 -25.70
CA PHE A 693 -19.79 -16.00 -26.29
C PHE A 693 -21.08 -15.41 -26.89
N GLY A 694 -21.63 -16.03 -27.93
CA GLY A 694 -22.88 -15.59 -28.53
C GLY A 694 -22.81 -14.15 -29.05
N ALA A 695 -23.75 -13.30 -28.66
CA ALA A 695 -23.86 -11.93 -29.15
C ALA A 695 -22.70 -11.00 -28.76
N GLY A 696 -21.93 -11.32 -27.73
CA GLY A 696 -20.78 -10.52 -27.29
C GLY A 696 -19.49 -10.82 -28.05
N LEU A 697 -19.39 -11.97 -28.73
CA LEU A 697 -18.15 -12.48 -29.33
C LEU A 697 -17.49 -11.47 -30.30
N ASP A 698 -18.26 -10.83 -31.17
CA ASP A 698 -17.74 -9.90 -32.16
C ASP A 698 -17.03 -8.70 -31.53
N ARG A 699 -17.49 -8.26 -30.36
CA ARG A 699 -16.82 -7.18 -29.61
C ARG A 699 -15.50 -7.66 -29.02
N TRP A 700 -15.46 -8.89 -28.47
CA TRP A 700 -14.23 -9.48 -27.96
C TRP A 700 -13.18 -9.63 -29.05
N ILE A 701 -13.55 -10.17 -30.21
CA ILE A 701 -12.64 -10.30 -31.36
C ILE A 701 -12.10 -8.92 -31.80
N ARG A 702 -12.94 -7.89 -31.81
CA ARG A 702 -12.54 -6.54 -32.21
C ARG A 702 -11.67 -5.82 -31.19
N ASP A 703 -11.92 -6.01 -29.89
CA ASP A 703 -11.41 -5.11 -28.85
C ASP A 703 -10.46 -5.79 -27.84
N ALA A 704 -10.45 -7.14 -27.74
CA ALA A 704 -9.56 -7.83 -26.81
C ALA A 704 -8.14 -7.93 -27.37
N PRO A 705 -7.11 -7.56 -26.57
CA PRO A 705 -5.73 -7.47 -27.02
C PRO A 705 -5.18 -8.73 -27.65
N GLY A 706 -5.49 -9.91 -27.10
CA GLY A 706 -4.99 -11.20 -27.58
C GLY A 706 -5.23 -11.47 -29.07
N PHE A 707 -6.28 -10.86 -29.66
CA PHE A 707 -6.61 -11.00 -31.09
C PHE A 707 -5.84 -10.03 -32.00
N HIS A 708 -5.00 -9.15 -31.45
CA HIS A 708 -4.33 -8.08 -32.20
C HIS A 708 -2.82 -8.00 -31.91
N LEU A 709 -2.24 -9.04 -31.29
CA LEU A 709 -0.83 -9.07 -30.96
C LEU A 709 0.10 -9.19 -32.18
N ASP A 710 -0.45 -9.47 -33.37
CA ASP A 710 0.26 -9.37 -34.64
C ASP A 710 0.70 -7.94 -34.99
N GLN A 711 0.02 -6.91 -34.43
CA GLN A 711 0.35 -5.49 -34.61
C GLN A 711 1.47 -4.98 -33.70
N VAL A 712 1.86 -5.75 -32.71
CA VAL A 712 2.93 -5.33 -31.76
C VAL A 712 4.28 -5.41 -32.44
N GLU A 713 5.04 -4.31 -32.43
CA GLU A 713 6.44 -4.24 -32.91
C GLU A 713 7.41 -3.89 -31.77
N THR A 714 6.86 -3.37 -30.68
CA THR A 714 7.62 -2.99 -29.49
C THR A 714 8.20 -4.21 -28.79
N PRO A 715 9.49 -4.24 -28.43
CA PRO A 715 10.04 -5.25 -27.52
C PRO A 715 9.36 -5.23 -26.15
N VAL A 716 8.96 -6.39 -25.68
CA VAL A 716 8.16 -6.52 -24.43
C VAL A 716 8.90 -7.37 -23.41
N ARG A 717 9.09 -6.82 -22.20
CA ARG A 717 9.48 -7.57 -21.01
C ARG A 717 8.24 -7.85 -20.18
N ILE A 718 8.03 -9.10 -19.82
CA ILE A 718 6.88 -9.53 -18.99
C ILE A 718 7.41 -10.00 -17.64
N GLU A 719 6.81 -9.51 -16.58
CA GLU A 719 7.04 -9.97 -15.21
C GLU A 719 5.81 -10.74 -14.72
N ALA A 720 5.85 -12.06 -14.75
CA ALA A 720 4.81 -12.91 -14.23
C ALA A 720 5.06 -13.18 -12.75
N ILE A 721 4.22 -12.60 -11.91
CA ILE A 721 4.36 -12.63 -10.46
C ILE A 721 3.35 -13.62 -9.88
N ASN A 722 3.81 -14.63 -9.18
CA ASN A 722 3.04 -15.77 -8.65
C ASN A 722 2.49 -16.74 -9.73
N PRO A 723 2.03 -17.92 -9.33
CA PRO A 723 1.52 -18.93 -10.26
C PRO A 723 0.32 -18.51 -11.10
N THR A 724 -0.54 -17.67 -10.56
CA THR A 724 -1.71 -17.17 -11.31
C THR A 724 -1.29 -16.28 -12.46
N SER A 725 -0.33 -15.37 -12.20
CA SER A 725 0.13 -14.41 -13.19
C SER A 725 0.80 -15.07 -14.39
N VAL A 726 1.58 -16.16 -14.21
CA VAL A 726 2.21 -16.83 -15.35
C VAL A 726 1.17 -17.40 -16.34
N LEU A 727 0.04 -17.86 -15.83
CA LEU A 727 -1.06 -18.30 -16.68
C LEU A 727 -1.78 -17.12 -17.35
N GLN A 728 -1.96 -16.03 -16.64
CA GLN A 728 -2.62 -14.82 -17.15
C GLN A 728 -1.80 -14.14 -18.25
N GLU A 729 -0.48 -14.08 -18.10
CA GLU A 729 0.45 -13.47 -19.06
C GLU A 729 0.82 -14.40 -20.22
N TRP A 730 0.42 -15.67 -20.17
CA TRP A 730 0.82 -16.66 -21.16
C TRP A 730 0.31 -16.35 -22.57
N GLU A 731 -0.88 -15.81 -22.71
CA GLU A 731 -1.43 -15.40 -24.01
C GLU A 731 -0.55 -14.34 -24.69
N LEU A 732 -0.20 -13.29 -23.95
CA LEU A 732 0.68 -12.23 -24.42
C LEU A 732 2.06 -12.78 -24.80
N TYR A 733 2.69 -13.52 -23.87
CA TYR A 733 4.01 -14.10 -24.12
C TYR A 733 4.04 -15.06 -25.31
N SER A 734 3.19 -16.10 -25.30
CA SER A 734 3.23 -17.14 -26.31
C SER A 734 2.86 -16.64 -27.70
N SER A 735 1.90 -15.72 -27.78
CA SER A 735 1.50 -15.13 -29.06
C SER A 735 2.62 -14.27 -29.68
N LEU A 736 3.32 -13.47 -28.90
CA LEU A 736 4.47 -12.70 -29.38
C LEU A 736 5.65 -13.63 -29.76
N TYR A 737 5.93 -14.62 -28.92
CA TYR A 737 7.00 -15.60 -29.14
C TYR A 737 6.80 -16.41 -30.43
N MET A 738 5.58 -16.92 -30.69
CA MET A 738 5.26 -17.68 -31.90
C MET A 738 5.32 -16.83 -33.18
N GLN A 739 5.24 -15.52 -33.05
CA GLN A 739 5.37 -14.57 -34.15
C GLN A 739 6.81 -14.01 -34.29
N HIS A 740 7.77 -14.57 -33.56
CA HIS A 740 9.16 -14.13 -33.56
C HIS A 740 9.37 -12.66 -33.16
N LYS A 741 8.47 -12.14 -32.33
CA LYS A 741 8.57 -10.79 -31.79
C LYS A 741 9.46 -10.76 -30.54
N PRO A 742 10.20 -9.66 -30.30
CA PRO A 742 11.07 -9.58 -29.13
C PRO A 742 10.28 -9.59 -27.83
N VAL A 743 10.22 -10.72 -27.17
CA VAL A 743 9.55 -10.88 -25.87
C VAL A 743 10.41 -11.65 -24.88
N ASP A 744 10.62 -11.09 -23.68
CA ASP A 744 11.33 -11.73 -22.57
C ASP A 744 10.37 -11.87 -21.37
N MET A 745 10.25 -13.07 -20.81
CA MET A 745 9.36 -13.33 -19.67
C MET A 745 10.16 -13.83 -18.48
N ILE A 746 9.97 -13.12 -17.35
CA ILE A 746 10.56 -13.47 -16.06
C ILE A 746 9.45 -13.94 -15.13
N TYR A 747 9.65 -15.09 -14.50
CA TYR A 747 8.68 -15.66 -13.58
C TYR A 747 9.18 -15.64 -12.13
N PHE A 748 8.39 -15.08 -11.23
CA PHE A 748 8.62 -15.02 -9.79
C PHE A 748 7.67 -15.99 -9.09
N PRO A 749 8.07 -17.26 -8.87
CA PRO A 749 7.15 -18.31 -8.42
C PRO A 749 6.55 -18.07 -7.03
N ASN A 750 7.26 -17.37 -6.16
CA ASN A 750 6.81 -17.04 -4.80
C ASN A 750 6.46 -15.55 -4.65
N GLY A 751 6.54 -14.80 -5.75
CA GLY A 751 6.32 -13.36 -5.73
C GLY A 751 4.91 -12.98 -5.29
N THR A 752 4.80 -11.83 -4.69
CA THR A 752 3.53 -11.16 -4.38
C THR A 752 3.30 -10.05 -5.39
N HIS A 753 2.04 -9.69 -5.63
CA HIS A 753 1.64 -8.64 -6.58
C HIS A 753 2.49 -7.37 -6.46
N ILE A 754 2.80 -6.97 -5.24
CA ILE A 754 3.81 -5.97 -4.94
C ILE A 754 5.00 -6.70 -4.32
N HIS A 755 6.13 -6.73 -5.02
CA HIS A 755 7.32 -7.40 -4.54
C HIS A 755 7.78 -6.89 -3.19
N GLN A 756 7.95 -7.80 -2.26
CA GLN A 756 8.37 -7.49 -0.89
C GLN A 756 9.75 -8.05 -0.56
N GLU A 757 10.10 -9.20 -1.13
CA GLU A 757 11.41 -9.79 -0.92
C GLU A 757 12.50 -8.96 -1.62
N PRO A 758 13.62 -8.67 -0.96
CA PRO A 758 14.68 -7.83 -1.49
C PRO A 758 15.25 -8.29 -2.84
N LEU A 759 15.46 -9.60 -3.05
CA LEU A 759 15.99 -10.11 -4.31
C LEU A 759 14.94 -10.07 -5.43
N GLU A 760 13.67 -10.31 -5.14
CA GLU A 760 12.60 -10.15 -6.14
C GLU A 760 12.49 -8.69 -6.58
N ARG A 761 12.51 -7.75 -5.62
CA ARG A 761 12.55 -6.31 -5.94
C ARG A 761 13.77 -5.95 -6.77
N LEU A 762 14.93 -6.49 -6.44
CA LEU A 762 16.16 -6.25 -7.20
C LEU A 762 16.01 -6.74 -8.64
N GLU A 763 15.52 -7.97 -8.84
CA GLU A 763 15.35 -8.55 -10.18
C GLU A 763 14.28 -7.81 -11.00
N SER A 764 13.15 -7.45 -10.39
CA SER A 764 12.10 -6.69 -11.05
C SER A 764 12.55 -5.28 -11.42
N GLN A 765 12.94 -4.46 -10.44
CA GLN A 765 13.28 -3.05 -10.64
C GLN A 765 14.58 -2.88 -11.45
N GLN A 766 15.64 -3.61 -11.13
CA GLN A 766 16.90 -3.52 -11.85
C GLN A 766 16.78 -4.14 -13.24
N GLY A 767 16.08 -5.27 -13.37
CA GLY A 767 15.82 -5.88 -14.68
C GLY A 767 15.06 -4.93 -15.60
N ASN A 768 14.09 -4.17 -15.09
CA ASN A 768 13.41 -3.13 -15.85
C ASN A 768 14.34 -1.96 -16.25
N VAL A 769 15.18 -1.48 -15.33
CA VAL A 769 16.19 -0.45 -15.66
C VAL A 769 17.14 -0.95 -16.76
N ASP A 770 17.64 -2.20 -16.65
CA ASP A 770 18.53 -2.79 -17.63
C ASP A 770 17.85 -2.97 -19.01
N TRP A 771 16.58 -3.41 -19.03
CA TRP A 771 15.76 -3.55 -20.24
C TRP A 771 15.61 -2.21 -20.97
N MET A 772 15.23 -1.16 -20.26
CA MET A 772 15.08 0.17 -20.83
C MET A 772 16.42 0.72 -21.33
N ARG A 773 17.53 0.49 -20.61
CA ARG A 773 18.87 0.91 -21.06
C ARG A 773 19.31 0.16 -22.31
N PHE A 774 19.07 -1.14 -22.37
CA PHE A 774 19.43 -1.96 -23.53
C PHE A 774 18.73 -1.48 -24.80
N TRP A 775 17.42 -1.28 -24.74
CA TRP A 775 16.63 -0.92 -25.93
C TRP A 775 16.69 0.56 -26.30
N LEU A 776 16.71 1.46 -25.34
CA LEU A 776 16.62 2.91 -25.58
C LEU A 776 17.97 3.62 -25.57
N GLN A 777 18.99 3.05 -24.94
CA GLN A 777 20.32 3.65 -24.86
C GLN A 777 21.40 2.82 -25.55
N GLY A 778 21.15 1.55 -25.93
CA GLY A 778 22.17 0.63 -26.42
C GLY A 778 23.23 0.30 -25.36
N TYR A 779 22.87 0.38 -24.07
CA TYR A 779 23.80 0.18 -22.96
C TYR A 779 23.63 -1.19 -22.33
N GLU A 780 24.75 -1.82 -22.03
CA GLU A 780 24.82 -3.06 -21.26
C GLU A 780 25.62 -2.83 -19.98
N ASP A 781 25.10 -3.34 -18.86
CA ASP A 781 25.84 -3.33 -17.61
C ASP A 781 27.03 -4.31 -17.71
N PRO A 782 28.25 -3.90 -17.39
CA PRO A 782 29.42 -4.76 -17.47
C PRO A 782 29.49 -5.86 -16.41
N ASP A 783 28.51 -5.96 -15.51
CA ASP A 783 28.46 -7.00 -14.49
C ASP A 783 28.42 -8.39 -15.16
N PRO A 784 29.43 -9.26 -14.91
CA PRO A 784 29.46 -10.61 -15.48
C PRO A 784 28.23 -11.48 -15.13
N ALA A 785 27.56 -11.20 -14.03
CA ALA A 785 26.35 -11.91 -13.64
C ALA A 785 25.20 -11.68 -14.64
N LYS A 786 25.18 -10.55 -15.33
CA LYS A 786 24.16 -10.17 -16.31
C LYS A 786 24.46 -10.64 -17.75
N ARG A 787 25.59 -11.27 -18.01
CA ARG A 787 25.99 -11.70 -19.34
C ARG A 787 24.92 -12.53 -20.05
N LYS A 788 24.36 -13.54 -19.38
CA LYS A 788 23.32 -14.40 -19.94
C LYS A 788 22.04 -13.63 -20.30
N GLN A 789 21.70 -12.62 -19.52
CA GLN A 789 20.58 -11.73 -19.80
C GLN A 789 20.79 -10.99 -21.11
N TYR A 790 21.94 -10.36 -21.30
CA TYR A 790 22.24 -9.61 -22.53
C TYR A 790 22.44 -10.52 -23.75
N GLU A 791 23.04 -11.70 -23.60
CA GLU A 791 23.10 -12.72 -24.65
C GLU A 791 21.68 -13.12 -25.13
N ARG A 792 20.73 -13.27 -24.21
CA ARG A 792 19.32 -13.56 -24.54
C ARG A 792 18.68 -12.37 -25.26
N TRP A 793 18.89 -11.16 -24.79
CA TRP A 793 18.32 -9.95 -25.40
C TRP A 793 18.90 -9.63 -26.77
N HIS A 794 20.17 -9.93 -27.01
CA HIS A 794 20.76 -9.86 -28.37
C HIS A 794 20.07 -10.80 -29.34
N LYS A 795 19.81 -12.03 -28.94
CA LYS A 795 19.05 -12.98 -29.77
C LYS A 795 17.64 -12.45 -30.10
N LEU A 796 16.94 -11.90 -29.11
CA LEU A 796 15.64 -11.26 -29.35
C LEU A 796 15.73 -10.09 -30.32
N ARG A 797 16.79 -9.28 -30.24
CA ARG A 797 16.99 -8.14 -31.14
C ARG A 797 17.32 -8.58 -32.58
N ASN A 798 17.98 -9.70 -32.73
CA ASN A 798 18.42 -10.22 -34.02
C ASN A 798 17.43 -11.23 -34.63
N ASP A 799 16.33 -11.49 -34.01
CA ASP A 799 15.38 -12.57 -34.35
C ASP A 799 16.07 -13.96 -34.45
N GLU A 800 16.96 -14.23 -33.49
CA GLU A 800 17.64 -15.51 -33.38
C GLU A 800 16.91 -16.46 -32.46
N PRO A 801 16.86 -17.78 -32.76
CA PRO A 801 16.16 -18.74 -31.88
C PRO A 801 16.80 -18.78 -30.49
N LEU A 802 15.97 -18.70 -29.47
CA LEU A 802 16.39 -18.96 -28.11
C LEU A 802 16.68 -20.45 -27.95
N ALA A 803 17.87 -20.80 -27.49
CA ALA A 803 18.16 -22.19 -27.15
C ALA A 803 17.26 -22.65 -25.99
N HIS A 804 16.59 -23.77 -26.15
CA HIS A 804 15.96 -24.43 -25.01
C HIS A 804 17.04 -24.81 -23.99
N PRO A 805 16.82 -24.59 -22.69
CA PRO A 805 17.77 -24.92 -21.63
C PRO A 805 18.00 -26.45 -21.51
#